data_58314096b88dc4a0cdaee30949ed3edf
#
_entry.id   58314096b88dc4a0cdaee30949ed3edf
#
_cell.length_a   1.000
_cell.length_b   1.000
_cell.length_c   1.000
_cell.angle_alpha   90.00
_cell.angle_beta   90.00
_cell.angle_gamma   90.00
#
_symmetry.space_group_name_H-M   'P 1'
#
loop_
_entity.id
_entity.type
_entity.pdbx_description
1 polymer ?
#
loop_
_entity_poly.entity_id
_entity_poly.type
_entity_poly.pdbx_seq_one_letter_code
_entity_poly.pdbx_strand_id
1 'polypeptide(L)'
;MLTSFARRCLVLCAVTLPVTAVATVDRQAEVFGKALEAARNNQWTTLDALQPALGEHFVLQDYLDFHQLRGQLARAPVEQVLAYTRKYDDSPLSITMRRLAMDQYARQKRWTDLQAVSAGVPAPLALRCHYYHAMLGAERERALQEARQLWLSGESRPDACDPLFSALKQDKQLDDALIWQRILLAARAGNESLMRYLRSELADSKWLARADTLLRLYRQPTQVRHLNAADHHDELAVVVLERLADKNPEEARRVLPMLSKRLSLNEAQQHRVSDRIAWFSSIRDIPENRDWLDQYLNANSDLRVLEQRVRRAVSEQNWDDVERWVNVLPASERTSARWRYWLARAFEQRGDQESAQRYYQLAASGRSFWGFLAADRLGAAPALNNRPALAEDIALNQRSERVLQRVALLLAAGEAGHAREEWLFLLRHLDDASQQDALAAIALQRNWPHLAIETALHTGRHDVLDWRFPLAQQTEFEKVAEKYQMDSWLLMAVARRESAFNPHARSHAGALGLMQLMPGTARDMARKSGINLKNTEAVLDPAINIELGSRYLASLMERYGDNRILALAAYNAGPHRVDRWLDESHTPFDVFVESIPFYETREYVQAVLAYRVILSRHNSDQPLLALLGERETARPYTPMQLAATQNSAP
;
A
#
# COMPACT_ATOMS: atom_id res chain seq x y z
N MET A 1 -17.07 -54.81 1.50
CA MET A 1 -18.47 -54.30 1.54
C MET A 1 -18.42 -52.86 1.12
N LEU A 2 -19.18 -52.58 0.08
CA LEU A 2 -19.33 -51.32 -0.63
C LEU A 2 -19.89 -50.20 0.25
N THR A 3 -19.31 -48.98 0.21
CA THR A 3 -20.07 -47.73 0.35
C THR A 3 -19.24 -46.59 -0.26
N SER A 4 -19.67 -46.20 -1.36
CA SER A 4 -20.27 -44.94 -1.78
C SER A 4 -19.26 -43.81 -2.07
N PHE A 5 -18.74 -43.83 -3.31
CA PHE A 5 -18.22 -42.66 -4.01
C PHE A 5 -19.39 -41.75 -4.39
N ALA A 6 -19.60 -40.67 -3.68
CA ALA A 6 -20.46 -39.58 -4.14
C ALA A 6 -19.61 -38.65 -5.02
N ARG A 7 -19.64 -38.86 -6.35
CA ARG A 7 -19.21 -37.89 -7.34
C ARG A 7 -20.08 -36.64 -7.20
N ARG A 8 -19.50 -35.55 -6.74
CA ARG A 8 -20.07 -34.21 -6.97
C ARG A 8 -19.86 -33.85 -8.44
N CYS A 9 -20.83 -34.16 -9.26
CA CYS A 9 -20.99 -33.48 -10.55
C CYS A 9 -21.43 -32.04 -10.24
N LEU A 10 -20.50 -31.09 -10.29
CA LEU A 10 -20.86 -29.69 -10.49
C LEU A 10 -21.52 -29.60 -11.88
N VAL A 11 -22.83 -29.46 -11.88
CA VAL A 11 -23.56 -28.99 -13.06
C VAL A 11 -23.16 -27.53 -13.24
N LEU A 12 -22.18 -27.27 -14.09
CA LEU A 12 -21.95 -25.95 -14.68
C LEU A 12 -23.24 -25.60 -15.48
N CYS A 13 -24.20 -24.96 -14.86
CA CYS A 13 -25.13 -24.12 -15.60
C CYS A 13 -24.32 -22.89 -16.09
N ALA A 14 -23.61 -23.09 -17.20
CA ALA A 14 -23.16 -21.95 -17.99
C ALA A 14 -24.43 -21.20 -18.40
N VAL A 15 -24.72 -20.08 -17.72
CA VAL A 15 -25.63 -19.08 -18.26
C VAL A 15 -24.90 -18.53 -19.48
N THR A 16 -25.04 -19.23 -20.60
CA THR A 16 -24.66 -18.71 -21.90
C THR A 16 -25.59 -17.54 -22.16
N LEU A 17 -25.10 -16.32 -21.92
CA LEU A 17 -25.68 -15.13 -22.49
C LEU A 17 -25.85 -15.44 -24.00
N PRO A 18 -27.02 -15.23 -24.59
CA PRO A 18 -27.21 -15.49 -26.02
C PRO A 18 -26.14 -14.70 -26.78
N VAL A 19 -25.53 -15.30 -27.78
CA VAL A 19 -24.45 -14.71 -28.62
C VAL A 19 -24.84 -13.31 -29.13
N THR A 20 -26.11 -13.04 -29.29
CA THR A 20 -26.69 -11.72 -29.63
C THR A 20 -26.52 -10.68 -28.53
N ALA A 21 -26.51 -11.05 -27.25
CA ALA A 21 -26.34 -10.10 -26.14
C ALA A 21 -24.86 -9.69 -25.98
N VAL A 22 -23.92 -10.58 -26.19
CA VAL A 22 -22.45 -10.27 -26.16
C VAL A 22 -22.10 -9.34 -27.34
N ALA A 23 -22.57 -9.65 -28.54
CA ALA A 23 -22.34 -8.81 -29.72
C ALA A 23 -22.94 -7.40 -29.60
N THR A 24 -24.04 -7.24 -28.83
CA THR A 24 -24.62 -5.91 -28.56
C THR A 24 -23.81 -5.12 -27.55
N VAL A 25 -23.25 -5.75 -26.50
CA VAL A 25 -22.39 -5.11 -25.50
C VAL A 25 -21.08 -4.64 -26.14
N ASP A 26 -20.44 -5.47 -26.94
CA ASP A 26 -19.18 -5.11 -27.62
C ASP A 26 -19.37 -3.92 -28.59
N ARG A 27 -20.47 -3.91 -29.34
CA ARG A 27 -20.81 -2.79 -30.23
C ARG A 27 -21.09 -1.50 -29.46
N GLN A 28 -21.84 -1.58 -28.37
CA GLN A 28 -22.10 -0.41 -27.52
C GLN A 28 -20.80 0.10 -26.89
N ALA A 29 -19.93 -0.79 -26.41
CA ALA A 29 -18.64 -0.44 -25.84
C ALA A 29 -17.72 0.28 -26.86
N GLU A 30 -17.69 -0.20 -28.11
CA GLU A 30 -16.93 0.46 -29.20
C GLU A 30 -17.44 1.87 -29.48
N VAL A 31 -18.77 2.02 -29.62
CA VAL A 31 -19.40 3.34 -29.85
C VAL A 31 -19.15 4.26 -28.67
N PHE A 32 -19.33 3.76 -27.45
CA PHE A 32 -19.05 4.52 -26.23
C PHE A 32 -17.59 4.95 -26.13
N GLY A 33 -16.64 4.09 -26.42
CA GLY A 33 -15.21 4.42 -26.44
C GLY A 33 -14.91 5.63 -27.34
N LYS A 34 -15.46 5.63 -28.57
CA LYS A 34 -15.36 6.74 -29.52
C LYS A 34 -16.06 8.01 -29.01
N ALA A 35 -17.26 7.87 -28.43
CA ALA A 35 -18.00 8.98 -27.85
C ALA A 35 -17.29 9.60 -26.65
N LEU A 36 -16.70 8.77 -25.78
CA LEU A 36 -15.92 9.22 -24.62
C LEU A 36 -14.65 9.94 -25.04
N GLU A 37 -13.96 9.43 -26.06
CA GLU A 37 -12.78 10.10 -26.64
C GLU A 37 -13.16 11.46 -27.23
N ALA A 38 -14.25 11.54 -28.00
CA ALA A 38 -14.76 12.80 -28.54
C ALA A 38 -15.11 13.79 -27.42
N ALA A 39 -15.78 13.32 -26.35
CA ALA A 39 -16.15 14.13 -25.20
C ALA A 39 -14.89 14.65 -24.43
N ARG A 40 -13.88 13.80 -24.23
CA ARG A 40 -12.59 14.17 -23.61
C ARG A 40 -11.87 15.27 -24.40
N ASN A 41 -11.98 15.23 -25.71
CA ASN A 41 -11.32 16.17 -26.64
C ASN A 41 -12.20 17.38 -27.01
N ASN A 42 -13.37 17.55 -26.36
CA ASN A 42 -14.35 18.62 -26.64
C ASN A 42 -14.86 18.64 -28.08
N GLN A 43 -14.93 17.47 -28.74
CA GLN A 43 -15.43 17.31 -30.12
C GLN A 43 -16.94 17.07 -30.10
N TRP A 44 -17.70 18.11 -29.74
CA TRP A 44 -19.13 18.00 -29.44
C TRP A 44 -19.96 17.53 -30.63
N THR A 45 -19.67 18.03 -31.84
CA THR A 45 -20.35 17.60 -33.08
C THR A 45 -20.17 16.09 -33.34
N THR A 46 -18.99 15.55 -33.05
CA THR A 46 -18.71 14.11 -33.18
C THR A 46 -19.48 13.34 -32.12
N LEU A 47 -19.52 13.84 -30.88
CA LEU A 47 -20.27 13.25 -29.79
C LEU A 47 -21.75 13.19 -30.12
N ASP A 48 -22.37 14.30 -30.58
CA ASP A 48 -23.79 14.38 -30.94
C ASP A 48 -24.16 13.40 -32.05
N ALA A 49 -23.25 13.18 -33.02
CA ALA A 49 -23.47 12.19 -34.09
C ALA A 49 -23.44 10.73 -33.60
N LEU A 50 -22.71 10.44 -32.50
CA LEU A 50 -22.56 9.10 -31.93
C LEU A 50 -23.66 8.75 -30.90
N GLN A 51 -24.23 9.75 -30.22
CA GLN A 51 -25.22 9.54 -29.16
C GLN A 51 -26.45 8.70 -29.58
N PRO A 52 -27.08 8.89 -30.77
CA PRO A 52 -28.23 8.08 -31.16
C PRO A 52 -27.95 6.58 -31.21
N ALA A 53 -26.71 6.17 -31.50
CA ALA A 53 -26.33 4.77 -31.54
C ALA A 53 -26.18 4.13 -30.15
N LEU A 54 -26.12 4.92 -29.07
CA LEU A 54 -26.04 4.45 -27.68
C LEU A 54 -27.46 4.18 -27.09
N GLY A 55 -28.50 4.87 -27.59
CA GLY A 55 -29.88 4.74 -27.12
C GLY A 55 -30.24 5.72 -25.99
N GLU A 56 -31.56 5.92 -25.76
CA GLU A 56 -32.09 6.93 -24.83
C GLU A 56 -31.76 6.68 -23.34
N HIS A 57 -31.58 5.42 -22.93
CA HIS A 57 -31.31 5.04 -21.53
C HIS A 57 -29.92 4.41 -21.36
N PHE A 58 -28.92 5.01 -22.03
CA PHE A 58 -27.59 4.50 -22.00
C PHE A 58 -26.98 4.59 -20.58
N VAL A 59 -26.52 3.45 -20.04
CA VAL A 59 -26.12 3.34 -18.62
C VAL A 59 -24.86 4.13 -18.26
N LEU A 60 -24.02 4.52 -19.26
CA LEU A 60 -22.84 5.36 -19.09
C LEU A 60 -23.04 6.80 -19.61
N GLN A 61 -24.29 7.26 -19.69
CA GLN A 61 -24.60 8.63 -20.09
C GLN A 61 -23.98 9.66 -19.13
N ASP A 62 -23.84 9.31 -17.85
CA ASP A 62 -23.19 10.12 -16.84
C ASP A 62 -21.74 10.50 -17.20
N TYR A 63 -21.00 9.63 -17.88
CA TYR A 63 -19.64 9.90 -18.37
C TYR A 63 -19.61 10.98 -19.47
N LEU A 64 -20.56 10.91 -20.39
CA LEU A 64 -20.67 11.88 -21.48
C LEU A 64 -21.14 13.25 -20.97
N ASP A 65 -22.21 13.26 -20.16
CA ASP A 65 -22.73 14.47 -19.51
C ASP A 65 -21.66 15.11 -18.57
N PHE A 66 -20.83 14.29 -17.92
CA PHE A 66 -19.71 14.76 -17.10
C PHE A 66 -18.72 15.59 -17.90
N HIS A 67 -18.25 15.07 -19.05
CA HIS A 67 -17.28 15.78 -19.87
C HIS A 67 -17.87 17.04 -20.49
N GLN A 68 -19.15 17.00 -20.90
CA GLN A 68 -19.87 18.14 -21.43
C GLN A 68 -20.00 19.25 -20.38
N LEU A 69 -20.46 18.93 -19.17
CA LEU A 69 -20.57 19.89 -18.07
C LEU A 69 -19.19 20.41 -17.63
N ARG A 70 -18.19 19.54 -17.56
CA ARG A 70 -16.80 19.92 -17.24
C ARG A 70 -16.26 20.94 -18.26
N GLY A 71 -16.52 20.74 -19.55
CA GLY A 71 -16.05 21.66 -20.61
C GLY A 71 -16.63 23.08 -20.48
N GLN A 72 -17.81 23.23 -19.90
CA GLN A 72 -18.46 24.53 -19.71
C GLN A 72 -18.51 25.00 -18.24
N LEU A 73 -17.87 24.28 -17.30
CA LEU A 73 -17.98 24.47 -15.86
C LEU A 73 -17.67 25.91 -15.40
N ALA A 74 -16.75 26.59 -16.07
CA ALA A 74 -16.39 27.98 -15.78
C ALA A 74 -17.57 28.97 -15.98
N ARG A 75 -18.56 28.60 -16.81
CA ARG A 75 -19.72 29.45 -17.14
C ARG A 75 -21.04 28.84 -16.64
N ALA A 76 -21.02 27.58 -16.27
CA ALA A 76 -22.22 26.85 -15.85
C ALA A 76 -22.83 27.49 -14.59
N PRO A 77 -24.16 27.68 -14.54
CA PRO A 77 -24.86 27.97 -13.30
C PRO A 77 -24.71 26.83 -12.28
N VAL A 78 -24.71 27.15 -10.99
CA VAL A 78 -24.55 26.16 -9.92
C VAL A 78 -25.66 25.10 -9.97
N GLU A 79 -26.87 25.47 -10.41
CA GLU A 79 -28.03 24.60 -10.55
C GLU A 79 -27.77 23.44 -11.50
N GLN A 80 -26.99 23.65 -12.58
CA GLN A 80 -26.62 22.59 -13.52
C GLN A 80 -25.71 21.54 -12.85
N VAL A 81 -24.74 22.00 -12.04
CA VAL A 81 -23.88 21.08 -11.27
C VAL A 81 -24.71 20.30 -10.25
N LEU A 82 -25.61 20.98 -9.54
CA LEU A 82 -26.49 20.33 -8.57
C LEU A 82 -27.46 19.34 -9.25
N ALA A 83 -27.99 19.69 -10.43
CA ALA A 83 -28.85 18.80 -11.21
C ALA A 83 -28.08 17.54 -11.66
N TYR A 84 -26.87 17.71 -12.19
CA TYR A 84 -26.00 16.59 -12.55
C TYR A 84 -25.73 15.66 -11.36
N THR A 85 -25.33 16.23 -10.21
CA THR A 85 -24.96 15.43 -9.03
C THR A 85 -26.16 14.76 -8.36
N ARG A 86 -27.38 15.26 -8.56
CA ARG A 86 -28.61 14.58 -8.13
C ARG A 86 -29.05 13.50 -9.10
N LYS A 87 -28.94 13.76 -10.42
CA LYS A 87 -29.30 12.78 -11.47
C LYS A 87 -28.43 11.53 -11.41
N TYR A 88 -27.14 11.69 -11.07
CA TYR A 88 -26.12 10.65 -11.07
C TYR A 88 -25.53 10.40 -9.67
N ASP A 89 -26.37 10.35 -8.65
CA ASP A 89 -25.94 10.16 -7.26
C ASP A 89 -25.38 8.76 -6.98
N ASP A 90 -25.64 7.81 -7.88
CA ASP A 90 -25.10 6.45 -7.87
C ASP A 90 -23.79 6.29 -8.67
N SER A 91 -23.21 7.39 -9.19
CA SER A 91 -21.96 7.40 -9.93
C SER A 91 -20.82 8.08 -9.15
N PRO A 92 -19.57 7.56 -9.19
CA PRO A 92 -18.40 8.22 -8.60
C PRO A 92 -18.10 9.57 -9.24
N LEU A 93 -18.59 9.80 -10.47
CA LEU A 93 -18.40 11.06 -11.19
C LEU A 93 -19.17 12.22 -10.55
N SER A 94 -20.24 11.96 -9.79
CA SER A 94 -20.96 12.99 -9.03
C SER A 94 -20.06 13.66 -7.98
N ILE A 95 -19.27 12.85 -7.25
CA ILE A 95 -18.28 13.35 -6.28
C ILE A 95 -17.16 14.12 -7.00
N THR A 96 -16.69 13.58 -8.12
CA THR A 96 -15.65 14.22 -8.94
C THR A 96 -16.12 15.56 -9.49
N MET A 97 -17.36 15.65 -9.98
CA MET A 97 -17.94 16.89 -10.48
C MET A 97 -18.06 17.95 -9.36
N ARG A 98 -18.54 17.57 -8.16
CA ARG A 98 -18.57 18.48 -7.00
C ARG A 98 -17.18 19.06 -6.71
N ARG A 99 -16.16 18.20 -6.68
CA ARG A 99 -14.77 18.63 -6.41
C ARG A 99 -14.25 19.60 -7.47
N LEU A 100 -14.49 19.32 -8.74
CA LEU A 100 -14.10 20.20 -9.84
C LEU A 100 -14.84 21.54 -9.80
N ALA A 101 -16.14 21.51 -9.48
CA ALA A 101 -16.95 22.71 -9.32
C ALA A 101 -16.45 23.58 -8.16
N MET A 102 -16.17 22.98 -7.00
CA MET A 102 -15.60 23.69 -5.85
C MET A 102 -14.28 24.40 -6.20
N ASP A 103 -13.37 23.71 -6.90
CA ASP A 103 -12.09 24.28 -7.33
C ASP A 103 -12.32 25.44 -8.34
N GLN A 104 -13.20 25.24 -9.31
CA GLN A 104 -13.54 26.27 -10.29
C GLN A 104 -14.20 27.49 -9.66
N TYR A 105 -15.15 27.30 -8.73
CA TYR A 105 -15.82 28.40 -8.03
C TYR A 105 -14.88 29.15 -7.09
N ALA A 106 -13.94 28.45 -6.44
CA ALA A 106 -12.90 29.08 -5.64
C ALA A 106 -12.03 30.02 -6.47
N ARG A 107 -11.57 29.57 -7.66
CA ARG A 107 -10.80 30.42 -8.60
C ARG A 107 -11.57 31.66 -9.04
N GLN A 108 -12.88 31.55 -9.18
CA GLN A 108 -13.77 32.64 -9.57
C GLN A 108 -14.28 33.47 -8.38
N LYS A 109 -13.91 33.10 -7.14
CA LYS A 109 -14.40 33.73 -5.89
C LYS A 109 -15.93 33.65 -5.73
N ARG A 110 -16.55 32.63 -6.31
CA ARG A 110 -18.01 32.33 -6.20
C ARG A 110 -18.26 31.51 -4.94
N TRP A 111 -18.11 32.15 -3.78
CA TRP A 111 -18.11 31.44 -2.48
C TRP A 111 -19.45 30.81 -2.13
N THR A 112 -20.54 31.48 -2.45
CA THR A 112 -21.91 30.97 -2.24
C THR A 112 -22.15 29.69 -3.07
N ASP A 113 -21.73 29.68 -4.32
CA ASP A 113 -21.87 28.52 -5.20
C ASP A 113 -21.00 27.38 -4.74
N LEU A 114 -19.77 27.67 -4.24
CA LEU A 114 -18.90 26.67 -3.65
C LEU A 114 -19.57 25.99 -2.46
N GLN A 115 -20.20 26.77 -1.58
CA GLN A 115 -20.92 26.22 -0.42
C GLN A 115 -22.13 25.37 -0.89
N ALA A 116 -22.87 25.85 -1.90
CA ALA A 116 -24.04 25.14 -2.42
C ALA A 116 -23.70 23.74 -2.98
N VAL A 117 -22.54 23.60 -3.67
CA VAL A 117 -22.14 22.28 -4.22
C VAL A 117 -21.42 21.40 -3.19
N SER A 118 -21.02 21.95 -2.06
CA SER A 118 -20.33 21.18 -1.02
C SER A 118 -21.30 20.25 -0.31
N ALA A 119 -20.96 18.96 -0.22
CA ALA A 119 -21.71 17.96 0.56
C ALA A 119 -21.19 17.84 2.02
N GLY A 120 -20.32 18.77 2.45
CA GLY A 120 -19.64 18.77 3.74
C GLY A 120 -18.19 19.20 3.60
N VAL A 121 -17.39 19.01 4.66
CA VAL A 121 -15.97 19.37 4.65
C VAL A 121 -15.21 18.48 3.67
N PRO A 122 -14.57 19.05 2.63
CA PRO A 122 -13.87 18.25 1.63
C PRO A 122 -12.57 17.64 2.17
N ALA A 123 -12.23 16.43 1.73
CA ALA A 123 -11.00 15.75 2.13
C ALA A 123 -9.72 16.43 1.58
N PRO A 124 -9.64 16.88 0.30
CA PRO A 124 -8.45 17.54 -0.22
C PRO A 124 -8.17 18.87 0.50
N LEU A 125 -6.93 19.05 0.94
CA LEU A 125 -6.53 20.18 1.79
C LEU A 125 -6.82 21.56 1.16
N ALA A 126 -6.50 21.73 -0.14
CA ALA A 126 -6.77 23.00 -0.83
C ALA A 126 -8.27 23.33 -0.86
N LEU A 127 -9.12 22.34 -1.16
CA LEU A 127 -10.57 22.51 -1.14
C LEU A 127 -11.11 22.79 0.27
N ARG A 128 -10.50 22.18 1.28
CA ARG A 128 -10.84 22.42 2.70
C ARG A 128 -10.54 23.86 3.09
N CYS A 129 -9.41 24.40 2.64
CA CYS A 129 -9.10 25.82 2.87
C CYS A 129 -10.10 26.74 2.15
N HIS A 130 -10.46 26.46 0.90
CA HIS A 130 -11.49 27.21 0.18
C HIS A 130 -12.87 27.11 0.84
N TYR A 131 -13.24 25.93 1.34
CA TYR A 131 -14.49 25.68 2.05
C TYR A 131 -14.59 26.56 3.31
N TYR A 132 -13.58 26.52 4.19
CA TYR A 132 -13.58 27.35 5.38
C TYR A 132 -13.42 28.83 5.07
N HIS A 133 -12.70 29.19 4.01
CA HIS A 133 -12.66 30.59 3.56
C HIS A 133 -14.05 31.08 3.12
N ALA A 134 -14.81 30.25 2.40
CA ALA A 134 -16.20 30.60 2.04
C ALA A 134 -17.11 30.78 3.25
N MET A 135 -16.83 30.10 4.37
CA MET A 135 -17.60 30.22 5.62
C MET A 135 -17.32 31.52 6.40
N LEU A 136 -16.24 32.25 6.09
CA LEU A 136 -15.88 33.47 6.86
C LEU A 136 -16.98 34.54 6.86
N GLY A 137 -17.88 34.54 5.86
CA GLY A 137 -19.01 35.46 5.80
C GLY A 137 -20.17 35.10 6.72
N ALA A 138 -20.46 33.81 6.90
CA ALA A 138 -21.64 33.33 7.61
C ALA A 138 -21.32 32.71 8.99
N GLU A 139 -20.20 32.01 9.11
CA GLU A 139 -19.79 31.25 10.30
C GLU A 139 -18.32 31.57 10.63
N ARG A 140 -18.01 32.86 10.80
CA ARG A 140 -16.64 33.37 10.93
C ARG A 140 -15.84 32.70 12.06
N GLU A 141 -16.43 32.60 13.25
CA GLU A 141 -15.75 32.03 14.41
C GLU A 141 -15.33 30.58 14.18
N ARG A 142 -16.23 29.75 13.62
CA ARG A 142 -15.95 28.37 13.26
C ARG A 142 -14.87 28.28 12.18
N ALA A 143 -14.95 29.12 11.16
CA ALA A 143 -13.95 29.16 10.10
C ALA A 143 -12.55 29.51 10.63
N LEU A 144 -12.45 30.46 11.58
CA LEU A 144 -11.18 30.82 12.20
C LEU A 144 -10.65 29.74 13.15
N GLN A 145 -11.51 29.04 13.87
CA GLN A 145 -11.13 27.90 14.69
C GLN A 145 -10.48 26.79 13.82
N GLU A 146 -11.10 26.46 12.71
CA GLU A 146 -10.58 25.47 11.75
C GLU A 146 -9.30 25.97 11.05
N ALA A 147 -9.22 27.26 10.74
CA ALA A 147 -8.01 27.89 10.21
C ALA A 147 -6.82 27.70 11.14
N ARG A 148 -7.05 27.86 12.47
CA ARG A 148 -6.02 27.64 13.49
C ARG A 148 -5.53 26.18 13.51
N GLN A 149 -6.44 25.20 13.36
CA GLN A 149 -6.06 23.79 13.25
C GLN A 149 -5.26 23.51 11.97
N LEU A 150 -5.69 24.08 10.84
CA LEU A 150 -4.98 23.96 9.58
C LEU A 150 -3.60 24.64 9.60
N TRP A 151 -3.45 25.73 10.34
CA TRP A 151 -2.18 26.43 10.54
C TRP A 151 -1.15 25.55 11.24
N LEU A 152 -1.56 24.79 12.27
CA LEU A 152 -0.68 23.97 13.10
C LEU A 152 -0.19 22.74 12.32
N SER A 153 0.82 22.94 11.46
CA SER A 153 1.46 21.91 10.66
C SER A 153 2.94 22.20 10.44
N GLY A 154 3.74 21.14 10.41
CA GLY A 154 5.15 21.20 10.02
C GLY A 154 5.37 21.29 8.51
N GLU A 155 4.33 21.06 7.71
CA GLU A 155 4.39 21.11 6.25
C GLU A 155 3.87 22.44 5.72
N SER A 156 4.39 22.86 4.55
CA SER A 156 3.84 24.00 3.82
C SER A 156 2.39 23.72 3.43
N ARG A 157 1.56 24.75 3.50
CA ARG A 157 0.17 24.65 3.09
C ARG A 157 0.00 25.15 1.66
N PRO A 158 -0.99 24.63 0.90
CA PRO A 158 -1.33 25.20 -0.40
C PRO A 158 -1.70 26.67 -0.32
N ASP A 159 -1.42 27.46 -1.37
CA ASP A 159 -1.78 28.87 -1.48
C ASP A 159 -3.28 29.13 -1.26
N ALA A 160 -4.11 28.14 -1.53
CA ALA A 160 -5.54 28.15 -1.19
C ALA A 160 -5.86 28.44 0.28
N CYS A 161 -4.90 28.24 1.19
CA CYS A 161 -5.05 28.50 2.62
C CYS A 161 -4.66 29.93 3.01
N ASP A 162 -3.93 30.68 2.18
CA ASP A 162 -3.42 32.00 2.51
C ASP A 162 -4.51 33.03 2.83
N PRO A 163 -5.64 33.09 2.09
CA PRO A 163 -6.73 33.98 2.43
C PRO A 163 -7.34 33.69 3.80
N LEU A 164 -7.42 32.40 4.18
CA LEU A 164 -7.93 31.95 5.46
C LEU A 164 -6.96 32.31 6.60
N PHE A 165 -5.65 32.16 6.39
CA PHE A 165 -4.62 32.54 7.36
C PHE A 165 -4.51 34.08 7.49
N SER A 166 -4.75 34.81 6.39
CA SER A 166 -4.85 36.26 6.43
C SER A 166 -6.01 36.74 7.30
N ALA A 167 -7.15 36.03 7.29
CA ALA A 167 -8.27 36.31 8.16
C ALA A 167 -7.91 36.07 9.65
N LEU A 168 -7.16 35.00 9.99
CA LEU A 168 -6.63 34.78 11.33
C LEU A 168 -5.74 35.95 11.81
N LYS A 169 -4.88 36.45 10.90
CA LYS A 169 -3.98 37.58 11.19
C LYS A 169 -4.76 38.88 11.43
N GLN A 170 -5.78 39.15 10.61
CA GLN A 170 -6.65 40.33 10.75
C GLN A 170 -7.43 40.32 12.07
N ASP A 171 -7.91 39.17 12.49
CA ASP A 171 -8.62 38.96 13.75
C ASP A 171 -7.68 38.86 14.98
N LYS A 172 -6.37 39.09 14.78
CA LYS A 172 -5.34 39.05 15.85
C LYS A 172 -5.25 37.66 16.55
N GLN A 173 -5.69 36.60 15.89
CA GLN A 173 -5.61 35.23 16.41
C GLN A 173 -4.32 34.51 15.96
N LEU A 174 -3.55 35.12 15.06
CA LEU A 174 -2.23 34.63 14.63
C LEU A 174 -1.15 35.47 15.34
N ASP A 175 -0.88 35.10 16.59
CA ASP A 175 0.15 35.72 17.43
C ASP A 175 1.52 34.98 17.28
N ASP A 176 2.57 35.59 17.84
CA ASP A 176 3.92 35.03 17.79
C ASP A 176 4.02 33.65 18.49
N ALA A 177 3.18 33.41 19.51
CA ALA A 177 3.14 32.10 20.18
C ALA A 177 2.61 31.00 19.25
N LEU A 178 1.58 31.28 18.46
CA LEU A 178 1.03 30.35 17.49
C LEU A 178 2.00 30.14 16.29
N ILE A 179 2.69 31.20 15.86
CA ILE A 179 3.74 31.12 14.84
C ILE A 179 4.88 30.24 15.36
N TRP A 180 5.31 30.44 16.60
CA TRP A 180 6.35 29.64 17.25
C TRP A 180 6.00 28.15 17.32
N GLN A 181 4.75 27.82 17.69
CA GLN A 181 4.30 26.42 17.68
C GLN A 181 4.46 25.78 16.29
N ARG A 182 4.12 26.50 15.23
CA ARG A 182 4.31 26.01 13.86
C ARG A 182 5.79 25.89 13.48
N ILE A 183 6.65 26.79 13.95
CA ILE A 183 8.12 26.69 13.74
C ILE A 183 8.65 25.38 14.37
N LEU A 184 8.22 25.04 15.58
CA LEU A 184 8.61 23.78 16.22
C LEU A 184 8.12 22.55 15.45
N LEU A 185 6.89 22.59 14.92
CA LEU A 185 6.34 21.54 14.06
C LEU A 185 7.14 21.42 12.75
N ALA A 186 7.50 22.54 12.12
CA ALA A 186 8.32 22.58 10.92
C ALA A 186 9.72 21.97 11.16
N ALA A 187 10.31 22.25 12.31
CA ALA A 187 11.59 21.69 12.72
C ALA A 187 11.51 20.16 12.86
N ARG A 188 10.45 19.63 13.49
CA ARG A 188 10.20 18.19 13.61
C ARG A 188 9.97 17.52 12.25
N ALA A 189 9.27 18.21 11.33
CA ALA A 189 9.04 17.74 9.97
C ALA A 189 10.28 17.84 9.05
N GLY A 190 11.36 18.45 9.52
CA GLY A 190 12.56 18.63 8.70
C GLY A 190 12.51 19.79 7.71
N ASN A 191 11.50 20.65 7.81
CA ASN A 191 11.21 21.71 6.85
C ASN A 191 11.88 23.05 7.24
N GLU A 192 13.17 23.14 6.99
CA GLU A 192 13.95 24.35 7.30
C GLU A 192 13.48 25.59 6.50
N SER A 193 12.99 25.39 5.28
CA SER A 193 12.48 26.50 4.47
C SER A 193 11.26 27.15 5.12
N LEU A 194 10.34 26.34 5.62
CA LEU A 194 9.16 26.82 6.36
C LEU A 194 9.57 27.50 7.68
N MET A 195 10.55 26.95 8.41
CA MET A 195 11.07 27.59 9.63
C MET A 195 11.57 29.01 9.33
N ARG A 196 12.35 29.20 8.26
CA ARG A 196 12.87 30.52 7.88
C ARG A 196 11.76 31.50 7.48
N TYR A 197 10.77 31.02 6.73
CA TYR A 197 9.61 31.81 6.36
C TYR A 197 8.83 32.26 7.62
N LEU A 198 8.50 31.33 8.49
CA LEU A 198 7.74 31.63 9.72
C LEU A 198 8.51 32.55 10.67
N ARG A 199 9.84 32.46 10.71
CA ARG A 199 10.69 33.40 11.46
C ARG A 199 10.48 34.85 10.97
N SER A 200 10.30 35.06 9.64
CA SER A 200 10.04 36.42 9.13
C SER A 200 8.64 36.96 9.45
N GLU A 201 7.71 36.11 9.89
CA GLU A 201 6.37 36.51 10.33
C GLU A 201 6.30 36.93 11.82
N LEU A 202 7.35 36.62 12.62
CA LEU A 202 7.44 37.02 14.02
C LEU A 202 7.69 38.52 14.18
N ALA A 203 7.01 39.16 15.13
CA ALA A 203 7.13 40.59 15.40
C ALA A 203 7.96 40.88 16.68
N ASP A 204 7.83 40.08 17.73
CA ASP A 204 8.48 40.30 19.02
C ASP A 204 9.93 39.82 19.01
N SER A 205 10.84 40.65 19.53
CA SER A 205 12.28 40.39 19.57
C SER A 205 12.68 39.10 20.29
N LYS A 206 11.91 38.69 21.32
CA LYS A 206 12.20 37.46 22.10
C LYS A 206 11.90 36.22 21.25
N TRP A 207 10.79 36.24 20.52
CA TRP A 207 10.44 35.14 19.61
C TRP A 207 11.41 35.05 18.43
N LEU A 208 11.84 36.21 17.89
CA LEU A 208 12.87 36.27 16.86
C LEU A 208 14.20 35.64 17.35
N ALA A 209 14.66 36.01 18.55
CA ALA A 209 15.89 35.43 19.12
C ALA A 209 15.78 33.91 19.34
N ARG A 210 14.61 33.44 19.80
CA ARG A 210 14.34 31.98 19.91
C ARG A 210 14.38 31.28 18.56
N ALA A 211 13.77 31.85 17.52
CA ALA A 211 13.76 31.26 16.18
C ALA A 211 15.18 31.22 15.58
N ASP A 212 15.98 32.29 15.77
CA ASP A 212 17.39 32.32 15.34
C ASP A 212 18.23 31.26 16.06
N THR A 213 18.00 31.10 17.36
CA THR A 213 18.68 30.05 18.15
C THR A 213 18.30 28.66 17.65
N LEU A 214 17.00 28.40 17.40
CA LEU A 214 16.53 27.13 16.87
C LEU A 214 17.13 26.85 15.49
N LEU A 215 17.12 27.80 14.57
CA LEU A 215 17.69 27.63 13.22
C LEU A 215 19.17 27.32 13.25
N ARG A 216 19.95 28.00 14.12
CA ARG A 216 21.37 27.74 14.32
C ARG A 216 21.61 26.32 14.84
N LEU A 217 20.91 25.94 15.90
CA LEU A 217 21.03 24.62 16.53
C LEU A 217 20.48 23.49 15.64
N TYR A 218 19.44 23.74 14.85
CA TYR A 218 18.91 22.78 13.89
C TYR A 218 19.95 22.35 12.86
N ARG A 219 20.81 23.28 12.42
CA ARG A 219 21.93 23.01 11.51
C ARG A 219 23.10 22.34 12.21
N GLN A 220 23.37 22.71 13.45
CA GLN A 220 24.46 22.22 14.28
C GLN A 220 23.93 21.65 15.60
N PRO A 221 23.21 20.51 15.60
CA PRO A 221 22.49 20.01 16.76
C PRO A 221 23.39 19.62 17.93
N THR A 222 24.67 19.30 17.70
CA THR A 222 25.64 19.04 18.77
C THR A 222 25.88 20.23 19.70
N GLN A 223 25.63 21.45 19.24
CA GLN A 223 25.74 22.65 20.06
C GLN A 223 24.64 22.79 21.12
N VAL A 224 23.60 21.94 21.10
CA VAL A 224 22.54 21.91 22.13
C VAL A 224 23.11 21.74 23.54
N ARG A 225 24.26 21.10 23.69
CA ARG A 225 24.96 20.93 24.97
C ARG A 225 25.31 22.26 25.68
N HIS A 226 25.30 23.37 24.96
CA HIS A 226 25.65 24.70 25.50
C HIS A 226 24.41 25.53 25.85
N LEU A 227 23.18 25.04 25.66
CA LEU A 227 21.97 25.73 26.09
C LEU A 227 21.91 25.87 27.61
N ASN A 228 21.47 27.04 28.05
CA ASN A 228 21.30 27.38 29.47
C ASN A 228 19.82 27.46 29.85
N ALA A 229 19.51 27.17 31.12
CA ALA A 229 18.14 27.25 31.68
C ALA A 229 17.54 28.68 31.68
N ALA A 230 18.40 29.70 31.73
CA ALA A 230 17.97 31.09 31.78
C ALA A 230 17.15 31.54 30.55
N ASP A 231 17.24 30.79 29.45
CA ASP A 231 16.62 31.18 28.19
C ASP A 231 15.24 30.54 27.94
N HIS A 232 14.66 29.80 28.90
CA HIS A 232 13.38 29.07 28.78
C HIS A 232 13.22 28.30 27.46
N HIS A 233 14.19 27.46 27.13
CA HIS A 233 14.28 26.77 25.84
C HIS A 233 13.88 25.29 25.87
N ASP A 234 13.04 24.86 26.80
CA ASP A 234 12.67 23.46 27.01
C ASP A 234 12.19 22.75 25.73
N GLU A 235 11.15 23.26 25.07
CA GLU A 235 10.64 22.68 23.81
C GLU A 235 11.61 22.84 22.64
N LEU A 236 12.34 23.96 22.57
CA LEU A 236 13.41 24.14 21.59
C LEU A 236 14.50 23.07 21.76
N ALA A 237 14.93 22.86 23.00
CA ALA A 237 15.94 21.86 23.32
C ALA A 237 15.50 20.45 22.96
N VAL A 238 14.23 20.10 23.23
CA VAL A 238 13.66 18.81 22.86
C VAL A 238 13.71 18.59 21.35
N VAL A 239 13.26 19.57 20.55
CA VAL A 239 13.29 19.48 19.08
C VAL A 239 14.71 19.34 18.55
N VAL A 240 15.66 20.05 19.13
CA VAL A 240 17.07 19.93 18.72
C VAL A 240 17.69 18.60 19.16
N LEU A 241 17.32 18.07 20.33
CA LEU A 241 17.73 16.73 20.77
C LEU A 241 17.14 15.62 19.90
N GLU A 242 15.86 15.74 19.50
CA GLU A 242 15.23 14.86 18.52
C GLU A 242 16.03 14.91 17.20
N ARG A 243 16.40 16.11 16.73
CA ARG A 243 17.26 16.27 15.55
C ARG A 243 18.67 15.71 15.70
N LEU A 244 19.24 15.83 16.89
CA LEU A 244 20.53 15.23 17.21
C LEU A 244 20.44 13.71 17.17
N ALA A 245 19.37 13.12 17.72
CA ALA A 245 19.12 11.68 17.64
C ALA A 245 18.98 11.19 16.19
N ASP A 246 18.38 11.99 15.31
CA ASP A 246 18.31 11.70 13.87
C ASP A 246 19.68 11.63 13.19
N LYS A 247 20.65 12.37 13.67
CA LYS A 247 21.98 12.49 13.06
C LYS A 247 23.03 11.63 13.75
N ASN A 248 23.03 11.66 15.06
CA ASN A 248 24.00 11.01 15.92
C ASN A 248 23.30 10.56 17.23
N PRO A 249 22.64 9.36 17.23
CA PRO A 249 21.88 8.88 18.38
C PRO A 249 22.74 8.57 19.60
N GLU A 250 24.03 8.19 19.43
CA GLU A 250 24.95 7.96 20.54
C GLU A 250 25.28 9.26 21.28
N GLU A 251 25.52 10.36 20.57
CA GLU A 251 25.75 11.66 21.18
C GLU A 251 24.48 12.18 21.85
N ALA A 252 23.31 12.01 21.22
CA ALA A 252 22.03 12.39 21.80
C ALA A 252 21.79 11.67 23.14
N ARG A 253 22.04 10.35 23.20
CA ARG A 253 21.96 9.56 24.43
C ARG A 253 22.91 10.09 25.52
N ARG A 254 24.14 10.42 25.13
CA ARG A 254 25.18 10.89 26.05
C ARG A 254 24.83 12.22 26.69
N VAL A 255 24.24 13.15 25.94
CA VAL A 255 23.95 14.51 26.43
C VAL A 255 22.59 14.64 27.11
N LEU A 256 21.63 13.77 26.81
CA LEU A 256 20.25 13.85 27.31
C LEU A 256 20.15 13.94 28.85
N PRO A 257 20.82 13.11 29.66
CA PRO A 257 20.67 13.17 31.12
C PRO A 257 21.13 14.51 31.71
N MET A 258 22.24 15.04 31.20
CA MET A 258 22.77 16.33 31.63
C MET A 258 21.83 17.47 31.27
N LEU A 259 21.32 17.47 30.02
CA LEU A 259 20.42 18.53 29.57
C LEU A 259 19.04 18.43 30.21
N SER A 260 18.53 17.23 30.47
CA SER A 260 17.29 17.01 31.20
C SER A 260 17.33 17.66 32.58
N LYS A 261 18.43 17.49 33.32
CA LYS A 261 18.60 18.13 34.63
C LYS A 261 18.79 19.63 34.52
N ARG A 262 19.62 20.12 33.57
CA ARG A 262 19.92 21.55 33.40
C ARG A 262 18.70 22.37 32.98
N LEU A 263 17.88 21.81 32.07
CA LEU A 263 16.73 22.49 31.48
C LEU A 263 15.39 22.07 32.11
N SER A 264 15.44 21.23 33.16
CA SER A 264 14.25 20.71 33.86
C SER A 264 13.23 20.06 32.92
N LEU A 265 13.71 19.25 31.96
CA LEU A 265 12.82 18.55 31.04
C LEU A 265 11.94 17.57 31.81
N ASN A 266 10.63 17.61 31.57
CA ASN A 266 9.69 16.67 32.18
C ASN A 266 9.82 15.27 31.58
N GLU A 267 9.18 14.26 32.21
CA GLU A 267 9.25 12.87 31.77
C GLU A 267 8.78 12.69 30.33
N ALA A 268 7.68 13.33 29.92
CA ALA A 268 7.14 13.22 28.57
C ALA A 268 8.13 13.77 27.52
N GLN A 269 8.85 14.85 27.83
CA GLN A 269 9.89 15.41 26.97
C GLN A 269 11.10 14.47 26.86
N GLN A 270 11.54 13.91 27.99
CA GLN A 270 12.63 12.92 28.02
C GLN A 270 12.26 11.65 27.24
N HIS A 271 11.02 11.16 27.40
CA HIS A 271 10.55 9.99 26.66
C HIS A 271 10.55 10.23 25.15
N ARG A 272 10.03 11.38 24.68
CA ARG A 272 10.04 11.69 23.23
C ARG A 272 11.45 11.65 22.63
N VAL A 273 12.44 12.22 23.34
CA VAL A 273 13.84 12.19 22.87
C VAL A 273 14.40 10.76 22.94
N SER A 274 14.13 10.03 24.03
CA SER A 274 14.58 8.65 24.20
C SER A 274 13.99 7.71 23.16
N ASP A 275 12.71 7.84 22.82
CA ASP A 275 12.07 7.09 21.74
C ASP A 275 12.75 7.34 20.39
N ARG A 276 13.11 8.61 20.14
CA ARG A 276 13.84 8.98 18.92
C ARG A 276 15.24 8.38 18.87
N ILE A 277 15.94 8.40 20.00
CA ILE A 277 17.26 7.74 20.16
C ILE A 277 17.10 6.23 19.95
N ALA A 278 16.09 5.61 20.57
CA ALA A 278 15.84 4.17 20.45
C ALA A 278 15.57 3.77 18.99
N TRP A 279 14.74 4.54 18.30
CA TRP A 279 14.43 4.33 16.88
C TRP A 279 15.68 4.32 16.00
N PHE A 280 16.49 5.40 16.06
CA PHE A 280 17.66 5.51 15.20
C PHE A 280 18.82 4.59 15.64
N SER A 281 18.94 4.30 16.92
CA SER A 281 19.89 3.29 17.43
C SER A 281 19.54 1.90 16.90
N SER A 282 18.26 1.56 16.88
CA SER A 282 17.77 0.27 16.39
C SER A 282 17.96 0.10 14.88
N ILE A 283 17.52 1.11 14.08
CA ILE A 283 17.59 1.02 12.61
C ILE A 283 19.04 1.00 12.10
N ARG A 284 19.94 1.76 12.73
CA ARG A 284 21.35 1.86 12.32
C ARG A 284 22.26 0.86 13.02
N ASP A 285 21.67 0.07 13.91
CA ASP A 285 22.39 -0.90 14.73
C ASP A 285 23.61 -0.27 15.44
N ILE A 286 23.40 0.82 16.20
CA ILE A 286 24.47 1.56 16.90
C ILE A 286 24.99 0.73 18.08
N PRO A 287 26.24 0.22 18.02
CA PRO A 287 26.78 -0.66 19.06
C PRO A 287 26.83 -0.01 20.44
N GLU A 288 27.20 1.28 20.50
CA GLU A 288 27.35 2.05 21.74
C GLU A 288 26.04 2.22 22.50
N ASN A 289 24.91 2.07 21.82
CA ASN A 289 23.58 2.24 22.43
C ASN A 289 22.89 0.92 22.76
N ARG A 290 23.49 -0.22 22.48
CA ARG A 290 22.85 -1.55 22.59
C ARG A 290 22.38 -1.85 24.01
N ASP A 291 23.28 -1.74 25.00
CA ASP A 291 22.95 -2.05 26.41
C ASP A 291 21.90 -1.08 26.96
N TRP A 292 21.99 0.19 26.59
CA TRP A 292 20.99 1.18 26.95
C TRP A 292 19.64 0.87 26.31
N LEU A 293 19.63 0.49 25.04
CA LEU A 293 18.40 0.13 24.32
C LEU A 293 17.70 -1.05 24.99
N ASP A 294 18.45 -2.09 25.35
CA ASP A 294 17.93 -3.28 26.04
C ASP A 294 17.40 -2.99 27.45
N GLN A 295 17.87 -1.93 28.10
CA GLN A 295 17.35 -1.45 29.38
C GLN A 295 16.12 -0.53 29.19
N TYR A 296 16.08 0.23 28.12
CA TYR A 296 15.02 1.20 27.83
C TYR A 296 13.74 0.53 27.32
N LEU A 297 13.87 -0.46 26.44
CA LEU A 297 12.74 -1.12 25.79
C LEU A 297 11.89 -1.92 26.76
N ASN A 298 10.56 -1.76 26.62
CA ASN A 298 9.54 -2.48 27.39
C ASN A 298 8.28 -2.65 26.53
N ALA A 299 7.25 -3.30 27.06
CA ALA A 299 6.02 -3.62 26.34
C ALA A 299 5.25 -2.39 25.80
N ASN A 300 5.51 -1.18 26.28
CA ASN A 300 4.89 0.05 25.83
C ASN A 300 5.72 0.79 24.76
N SER A 301 6.91 0.27 24.43
CA SER A 301 7.76 0.86 23.40
C SER A 301 7.14 0.71 22.00
N ASP A 302 7.60 1.53 21.03
CA ASP A 302 7.17 1.42 19.64
C ASP A 302 7.37 -0.01 19.12
N LEU A 303 6.28 -0.62 18.63
CA LEU A 303 6.28 -2.00 18.14
C LEU A 303 7.36 -2.26 17.10
N ARG A 304 7.62 -1.30 16.21
CA ARG A 304 8.63 -1.43 15.16
C ARG A 304 10.04 -1.53 15.71
N VAL A 305 10.32 -0.85 16.83
CA VAL A 305 11.62 -0.94 17.53
C VAL A 305 11.76 -2.29 18.23
N LEU A 306 10.68 -2.76 18.88
CA LEU A 306 10.65 -4.08 19.49
C LEU A 306 10.84 -5.20 18.47
N GLU A 307 10.11 -5.16 17.36
CA GLU A 307 10.28 -6.13 16.27
C GLU A 307 11.71 -6.10 15.69
N GLN A 308 12.27 -4.91 15.52
CA GLN A 308 13.65 -4.76 15.05
C GLN A 308 14.65 -5.38 16.04
N ARG A 309 14.39 -5.25 17.35
CA ARG A 309 15.23 -5.88 18.38
C ARG A 309 15.12 -7.42 18.35
N VAL A 310 13.91 -7.98 18.16
CA VAL A 310 13.75 -9.43 17.96
C VAL A 310 14.48 -9.88 16.69
N ARG A 311 14.29 -9.18 15.58
CA ARG A 311 14.94 -9.52 14.30
C ARG A 311 16.46 -9.50 14.40
N ARG A 312 16.99 -8.58 15.17
CA ARG A 312 18.43 -8.54 15.46
C ARG A 312 18.86 -9.79 16.23
N ALA A 313 18.13 -10.19 17.29
CA ALA A 313 18.43 -11.42 18.04
C ALA A 313 18.39 -12.65 17.12
N VAL A 314 17.42 -12.70 16.19
CA VAL A 314 17.35 -13.75 15.16
C VAL A 314 18.56 -13.72 14.23
N SER A 315 18.96 -12.54 13.73
CA SER A 315 20.11 -12.40 12.85
C SER A 315 21.42 -12.81 13.52
N GLU A 316 21.59 -12.47 14.80
CA GLU A 316 22.73 -12.85 15.63
C GLU A 316 22.64 -14.31 16.11
N GLN A 317 21.52 -15.00 15.85
CA GLN A 317 21.22 -16.35 16.33
C GLN A 317 21.35 -16.46 17.87
N ASN A 318 21.06 -15.37 18.57
CA ASN A 318 21.03 -15.34 20.03
C ASN A 318 19.65 -15.79 20.52
N TRP A 319 19.50 -17.10 20.73
CA TRP A 319 18.23 -17.75 20.99
C TRP A 319 17.61 -17.36 22.34
N ASP A 320 18.42 -17.03 23.34
CA ASP A 320 17.93 -16.54 24.64
C ASP A 320 17.32 -15.15 24.49
N ASP A 321 17.96 -14.28 23.70
CA ASP A 321 17.42 -12.97 23.38
C ASP A 321 16.18 -13.05 22.46
N VAL A 322 16.10 -14.03 21.56
CA VAL A 322 14.88 -14.25 20.77
C VAL A 322 13.69 -14.53 21.70
N GLU A 323 13.82 -15.46 22.64
CA GLU A 323 12.75 -15.76 23.59
C GLU A 323 12.41 -14.54 24.46
N ARG A 324 13.43 -13.92 25.04
CA ARG A 324 13.27 -12.73 25.87
C ARG A 324 12.49 -11.64 25.16
N TRP A 325 12.90 -11.24 23.97
CA TRP A 325 12.32 -10.10 23.27
C TRP A 325 10.98 -10.40 22.61
N VAL A 326 10.74 -11.63 22.15
CA VAL A 326 9.39 -12.03 21.72
C VAL A 326 8.40 -11.93 22.91
N ASN A 327 8.82 -12.27 24.12
CA ASN A 327 7.98 -12.16 25.31
C ASN A 327 7.69 -10.70 25.74
N VAL A 328 8.49 -9.74 25.29
CA VAL A 328 8.23 -8.29 25.50
C VAL A 328 7.20 -7.74 24.50
N LEU A 329 7.02 -8.36 23.33
CA LEU A 329 6.02 -7.92 22.35
C LEU A 329 4.60 -7.89 22.94
N PRO A 330 3.71 -7.02 22.46
CA PRO A 330 2.29 -7.05 22.80
C PRO A 330 1.67 -8.43 22.56
N ALA A 331 0.69 -8.81 23.36
CA ALA A 331 0.07 -10.15 23.29
C ALA A 331 -0.50 -10.48 21.90
N SER A 332 -1.06 -9.50 21.20
CA SER A 332 -1.55 -9.65 19.82
C SER A 332 -0.46 -10.09 18.86
N GLU A 333 0.74 -9.52 18.99
CA GLU A 333 1.88 -9.84 18.13
C GLU A 333 2.50 -11.20 18.49
N ARG A 334 2.74 -11.46 19.79
CA ARG A 334 3.30 -12.74 20.26
C ARG A 334 2.54 -13.96 19.78
N THR A 335 1.23 -13.82 19.58
CA THR A 335 0.36 -14.92 19.12
C THR A 335 0.37 -15.12 17.61
N SER A 336 1.07 -14.28 16.85
CA SER A 336 1.22 -14.47 15.42
C SER A 336 2.06 -15.72 15.08
N ALA A 337 1.80 -16.31 13.92
CA ALA A 337 2.55 -17.47 13.45
C ALA A 337 4.06 -17.19 13.35
N ARG A 338 4.43 -15.94 12.98
CA ARG A 338 5.83 -15.49 12.86
C ARG A 338 6.58 -15.62 14.18
N TRP A 339 6.08 -15.00 15.25
CA TRP A 339 6.80 -14.99 16.51
C TRP A 339 6.72 -16.32 17.25
N ARG A 340 5.63 -17.09 17.07
CA ARG A 340 5.56 -18.49 17.52
C ARG A 340 6.58 -19.39 16.83
N TYR A 341 6.80 -19.21 15.53
CA TYR A 341 7.85 -19.92 14.81
C TYR A 341 9.23 -19.62 15.39
N TRP A 342 9.55 -18.35 15.66
CA TRP A 342 10.84 -17.98 16.22
C TRP A 342 11.04 -18.44 17.66
N LEU A 343 9.98 -18.50 18.47
CA LEU A 343 10.04 -19.16 19.77
C LEU A 343 10.33 -20.67 19.62
N ALA A 344 9.64 -21.34 18.68
CA ALA A 344 9.91 -22.74 18.40
C ALA A 344 11.38 -22.98 18.01
N ARG A 345 11.92 -22.11 17.14
CA ARG A 345 13.33 -22.16 16.75
C ARG A 345 14.27 -21.94 17.93
N ALA A 346 13.98 -21.01 18.82
CA ALA A 346 14.78 -20.76 20.01
C ALA A 346 14.80 -21.98 20.95
N PHE A 347 13.67 -22.62 21.21
CA PHE A 347 13.59 -23.84 22.01
C PHE A 347 14.31 -25.03 21.34
N GLU A 348 14.12 -25.22 20.02
CA GLU A 348 14.77 -26.26 19.24
C GLU A 348 16.31 -26.15 19.35
N GLN A 349 16.87 -24.95 19.18
CA GLN A 349 18.31 -24.72 19.23
C GLN A 349 18.93 -24.91 20.64
N ARG A 350 18.11 -24.80 21.67
CA ARG A 350 18.53 -25.08 23.06
C ARG A 350 18.27 -26.53 23.48
N GLY A 351 17.73 -27.37 22.59
CA GLY A 351 17.47 -28.78 22.85
C GLY A 351 16.14 -29.08 23.54
N ASP A 352 15.30 -28.09 23.83
CA ASP A 352 13.96 -28.25 24.36
C ASP A 352 12.96 -28.62 23.23
N GLN A 353 12.97 -29.89 22.88
CA GLN A 353 12.14 -30.41 21.76
C GLN A 353 10.65 -30.37 22.07
N GLU A 354 10.25 -30.50 23.33
CA GLU A 354 8.83 -30.47 23.74
C GLU A 354 8.24 -29.07 23.51
N SER A 355 8.89 -28.05 24.03
CA SER A 355 8.48 -26.66 23.80
C SER A 355 8.56 -26.26 22.32
N ALA A 356 9.61 -26.66 21.60
CA ALA A 356 9.76 -26.42 20.17
C ALA A 356 8.57 -26.99 19.39
N GLN A 357 8.21 -28.25 19.59
CA GLN A 357 7.09 -28.91 18.94
C GLN A 357 5.77 -28.20 19.23
N ARG A 358 5.54 -27.85 20.50
CA ARG A 358 4.34 -27.08 20.90
C ARG A 358 4.21 -25.76 20.18
N TYR A 359 5.29 -24.97 20.11
CA TYR A 359 5.25 -23.67 19.46
C TYR A 359 5.17 -23.79 17.93
N TYR A 360 5.77 -24.81 17.31
CA TYR A 360 5.55 -25.11 15.89
C TYR A 360 4.09 -25.46 15.61
N GLN A 361 3.43 -26.25 16.45
CA GLN A 361 1.99 -26.55 16.32
C GLN A 361 1.14 -25.28 16.38
N LEU A 362 1.44 -24.39 17.33
CA LEU A 362 0.74 -23.11 17.46
C LEU A 362 0.99 -22.20 16.24
N ALA A 363 2.18 -22.20 15.67
CA ALA A 363 2.51 -21.43 14.46
C ALA A 363 1.82 -22.02 13.23
N ALA A 364 1.80 -23.36 13.08
CA ALA A 364 1.24 -24.09 11.95
C ALA A 364 -0.27 -23.88 11.77
N SER A 365 -0.98 -23.40 12.80
CA SER A 365 -2.40 -23.03 12.70
C SER A 365 -2.65 -21.77 11.86
N GLY A 366 -1.60 -20.99 11.54
CA GLY A 366 -1.70 -19.73 10.79
C GLY A 366 -1.53 -19.91 9.28
N ARG A 367 -2.42 -19.29 8.49
CA ARG A 367 -2.29 -19.23 7.02
C ARG A 367 -1.30 -18.13 6.62
N SER A 368 -0.02 -18.42 6.73
CA SER A 368 1.07 -17.50 6.42
C SER A 368 2.35 -18.26 6.07
N PHE A 369 3.36 -17.57 5.56
CA PHE A 369 4.69 -18.15 5.32
C PHE A 369 5.22 -18.90 6.56
N TRP A 370 5.22 -18.25 7.71
CA TRP A 370 5.74 -18.85 8.95
C TRP A 370 4.88 -20.00 9.48
N GLY A 371 3.55 -19.92 9.27
CA GLY A 371 2.64 -21.01 9.61
C GLY A 371 2.88 -22.24 8.72
N PHE A 372 3.05 -22.03 7.42
CA PHE A 372 3.33 -23.13 6.49
C PHE A 372 4.72 -23.71 6.70
N LEU A 373 5.71 -22.88 7.01
CA LEU A 373 7.06 -23.34 7.35
C LEU A 373 7.05 -24.17 8.65
N ALA A 374 6.25 -23.79 9.65
CA ALA A 374 6.07 -24.59 10.86
C ALA A 374 5.39 -25.92 10.56
N ALA A 375 4.39 -25.94 9.67
CA ALA A 375 3.74 -27.17 9.23
C ALA A 375 4.72 -28.11 8.51
N ASP A 376 5.56 -27.59 7.62
CA ASP A 376 6.61 -28.36 6.95
C ASP A 376 7.58 -29.01 7.96
N ARG A 377 8.01 -28.28 9.01
CA ARG A 377 8.88 -28.83 10.07
C ARG A 377 8.20 -29.94 10.89
N LEU A 378 6.89 -29.91 11.00
CA LEU A 378 6.10 -30.95 11.69
C LEU A 378 5.73 -32.11 10.77
N GLY A 379 6.01 -32.05 9.47
CA GLY A 379 5.47 -32.99 8.49
C GLY A 379 3.95 -32.94 8.35
N ALA A 380 3.33 -31.80 8.69
CA ALA A 380 1.89 -31.58 8.73
C ALA A 380 1.40 -30.82 7.49
N ALA A 381 0.12 -30.96 7.18
CA ALA A 381 -0.51 -30.20 6.11
C ALA A 381 -0.66 -28.71 6.49
N PRO A 382 -0.46 -27.77 5.54
CA PRO A 382 -0.65 -26.34 5.77
C PRO A 382 -2.12 -26.02 6.10
N ALA A 383 -2.36 -25.20 7.12
CA ALA A 383 -3.68 -24.75 7.50
C ALA A 383 -4.18 -23.65 6.56
N LEU A 384 -5.10 -23.95 5.66
CA LEU A 384 -5.68 -22.96 4.76
C LEU A 384 -6.74 -22.08 5.42
N ASN A 385 -7.40 -22.56 6.48
CA ASN A 385 -8.46 -21.83 7.19
C ASN A 385 -9.50 -21.24 6.21
N ASN A 386 -9.88 -22.04 5.20
CA ASN A 386 -10.83 -21.59 4.18
C ASN A 386 -12.27 -21.63 4.73
N ARG A 387 -13.02 -20.60 4.44
CA ARG A 387 -14.48 -20.57 4.59
C ARG A 387 -15.12 -20.67 3.21
N PRO A 388 -16.16 -21.50 3.03
CA PRO A 388 -16.89 -21.56 1.77
C PRO A 388 -17.52 -20.20 1.45
N ALA A 389 -17.59 -19.85 0.19
CA ALA A 389 -18.36 -18.72 -0.28
C ALA A 389 -19.86 -18.99 -0.05
N LEU A 390 -20.56 -18.05 0.58
CA LEU A 390 -21.98 -18.20 0.95
C LEU A 390 -22.97 -17.63 -0.09
N ALA A 391 -22.48 -17.05 -1.16
CA ALA A 391 -23.27 -16.26 -2.10
C ALA A 391 -23.76 -17.12 -3.29
N GLU A 392 -24.65 -18.05 -3.04
CA GLU A 392 -25.43 -18.68 -4.10
C GLU A 392 -26.82 -18.03 -4.14
N ASP A 393 -27.24 -17.55 -5.33
CA ASP A 393 -28.59 -17.05 -5.66
C ASP A 393 -29.11 -15.79 -4.94
N ILE A 394 -28.21 -14.88 -4.51
CA ILE A 394 -28.66 -13.60 -3.96
C ILE A 394 -28.98 -12.64 -5.11
N ALA A 395 -30.26 -12.28 -5.24
CA ALA A 395 -30.71 -11.27 -6.19
C ALA A 395 -30.11 -9.89 -5.81
N LEU A 396 -29.48 -9.24 -6.78
CA LEU A 396 -28.98 -7.88 -6.58
C LEU A 396 -30.14 -6.87 -6.59
N ASN A 397 -29.97 -5.79 -5.83
CA ASN A 397 -30.85 -4.65 -5.93
C ASN A 397 -30.63 -3.90 -7.27
N GLN A 398 -31.61 -3.10 -7.69
CA GLN A 398 -31.57 -2.38 -8.96
C GLN A 398 -30.33 -1.46 -9.13
N ARG A 399 -29.87 -0.86 -8.04
CA ARG A 399 -28.65 -0.02 -8.06
C ARG A 399 -27.41 -0.85 -8.40
N SER A 400 -27.23 -1.99 -7.72
CA SER A 400 -26.10 -2.90 -7.96
C SER A 400 -26.12 -3.46 -9.39
N GLU A 401 -27.31 -3.79 -9.92
CA GLU A 401 -27.45 -4.24 -11.31
C GLU A 401 -27.02 -3.17 -12.32
N ARG A 402 -27.43 -1.91 -12.12
CA ARG A 402 -26.99 -0.80 -12.99
C ARG A 402 -25.47 -0.61 -12.96
N VAL A 403 -24.86 -0.65 -11.76
CA VAL A 403 -23.41 -0.53 -11.63
C VAL A 403 -22.70 -1.69 -12.32
N LEU A 404 -23.19 -2.93 -12.19
CA LEU A 404 -22.64 -4.07 -12.92
C LEU A 404 -22.67 -3.91 -14.44
N GLN A 405 -23.74 -3.32 -14.98
CA GLN A 405 -23.83 -3.01 -16.41
C GLN A 405 -22.80 -1.95 -16.80
N ARG A 406 -22.63 -0.89 -16.00
CA ARG A 406 -21.60 0.14 -16.22
C ARG A 406 -20.19 -0.47 -16.18
N VAL A 407 -19.89 -1.29 -15.18
CA VAL A 407 -18.59 -1.97 -15.06
C VAL A 407 -18.31 -2.85 -16.28
N ALA A 408 -19.28 -3.64 -16.73
CA ALA A 408 -19.12 -4.50 -17.90
C ALA A 408 -18.79 -3.71 -19.17
N LEU A 409 -19.55 -2.63 -19.43
CA LEU A 409 -19.31 -1.77 -20.59
C LEU A 409 -17.98 -1.02 -20.51
N LEU A 410 -17.60 -0.52 -19.33
CA LEU A 410 -16.31 0.15 -19.12
C LEU A 410 -15.13 -0.80 -19.35
N LEU A 411 -15.22 -2.04 -18.87
CA LEU A 411 -14.18 -3.05 -19.12
C LEU A 411 -14.10 -3.40 -20.61
N ALA A 412 -15.24 -3.58 -21.28
CA ALA A 412 -15.29 -3.85 -22.73
C ALA A 412 -14.74 -2.67 -23.56
N ALA A 413 -14.94 -1.42 -23.09
CA ALA A 413 -14.40 -0.22 -23.72
C ALA A 413 -12.92 0.05 -23.39
N GLY A 414 -12.25 -0.80 -22.61
CA GLY A 414 -10.85 -0.60 -22.18
C GLY A 414 -10.66 0.42 -21.05
N GLU A 415 -11.76 0.87 -20.41
CA GLU A 415 -11.78 1.87 -19.34
C GLU A 415 -11.70 1.21 -17.94
N ALA A 416 -10.74 0.30 -17.76
CA ALA A 416 -10.60 -0.52 -16.54
C ALA A 416 -10.45 0.30 -15.24
N GLY A 417 -9.82 1.49 -15.32
CA GLY A 417 -9.71 2.41 -14.19
C GLY A 417 -11.07 2.90 -13.71
N HIS A 418 -11.91 3.34 -14.63
CA HIS A 418 -13.28 3.77 -14.33
C HIS A 418 -14.16 2.62 -13.86
N ALA A 419 -14.03 1.44 -14.47
CA ALA A 419 -14.73 0.24 -14.02
C ALA A 419 -14.43 -0.09 -12.54
N ARG A 420 -13.17 0.01 -12.15
CA ARG A 420 -12.73 -0.19 -10.77
C ARG A 420 -13.28 0.90 -9.83
N GLU A 421 -13.31 2.16 -10.27
CA GLU A 421 -13.89 3.27 -9.50
C GLU A 421 -15.40 3.05 -9.24
N GLU A 422 -16.17 2.63 -10.25
CA GLU A 422 -17.58 2.25 -10.12
C GLU A 422 -17.77 1.12 -9.10
N TRP A 423 -16.96 0.07 -9.22
CA TRP A 423 -17.00 -1.08 -8.31
C TRP A 423 -16.74 -0.70 -6.87
N LEU A 424 -15.66 0.04 -6.61
CA LEU A 424 -15.31 0.48 -5.26
C LEU A 424 -16.31 1.51 -4.71
N PHE A 425 -16.88 2.33 -5.57
CA PHE A 425 -17.93 3.26 -5.17
C PHE A 425 -19.16 2.49 -4.69
N LEU A 426 -19.60 1.49 -5.43
CA LEU A 426 -20.71 0.62 -5.03
C LEU A 426 -20.43 -0.05 -3.68
N LEU A 427 -19.26 -0.70 -3.51
CA LEU A 427 -18.91 -1.40 -2.28
C LEU A 427 -18.93 -0.49 -1.05
N ARG A 428 -18.49 0.77 -1.17
CA ARG A 428 -18.51 1.73 -0.06
C ARG A 428 -19.90 2.20 0.36
N HIS A 429 -20.89 2.08 -0.53
CA HIS A 429 -22.27 2.53 -0.30
C HIS A 429 -23.26 1.36 -0.17
N LEU A 430 -22.75 0.16 -0.01
CA LEU A 430 -23.53 -1.07 0.11
C LEU A 430 -23.30 -1.65 1.50
N ASP A 431 -24.24 -1.40 2.41
CA ASP A 431 -24.15 -1.85 3.80
C ASP A 431 -24.55 -3.31 3.98
N ASP A 432 -25.25 -3.89 3.01
CA ASP A 432 -25.72 -5.29 3.05
C ASP A 432 -24.58 -6.24 2.69
N ALA A 433 -24.12 -6.99 3.68
CA ALA A 433 -23.05 -7.97 3.54
C ALA A 433 -23.36 -9.08 2.53
N SER A 434 -24.63 -9.47 2.40
CA SER A 434 -25.04 -10.50 1.44
C SER A 434 -24.94 -10.02 -0.01
N GLN A 435 -25.28 -8.76 -0.26
CA GLN A 435 -25.08 -8.10 -1.56
C GLN A 435 -23.60 -7.95 -1.91
N GLN A 436 -22.76 -7.64 -0.93
CA GLN A 436 -21.30 -7.59 -1.13
C GLN A 436 -20.75 -8.96 -1.52
N ASP A 437 -21.20 -10.01 -0.85
CA ASP A 437 -20.80 -11.39 -1.13
C ASP A 437 -21.27 -11.82 -2.54
N ALA A 438 -22.50 -11.45 -2.94
CA ALA A 438 -23.02 -11.69 -4.29
C ALA A 438 -22.17 -11.00 -5.37
N LEU A 439 -21.74 -9.77 -5.13
CA LEU A 439 -20.85 -9.06 -6.07
C LEU A 439 -19.53 -9.79 -6.28
N ALA A 440 -18.90 -10.34 -5.23
CA ALA A 440 -17.67 -11.12 -5.37
C ALA A 440 -17.89 -12.38 -6.21
N ALA A 441 -19.00 -13.10 -5.99
CA ALA A 441 -19.36 -14.28 -6.76
C ALA A 441 -19.60 -13.94 -8.25
N ILE A 442 -20.35 -12.86 -8.52
CA ILE A 442 -20.62 -12.39 -9.89
C ILE A 442 -19.34 -11.95 -10.59
N ALA A 443 -18.41 -11.30 -9.88
CA ALA A 443 -17.12 -10.91 -10.45
C ALA A 443 -16.35 -12.15 -10.95
N LEU A 444 -16.35 -13.25 -10.20
CA LEU A 444 -15.73 -14.51 -10.64
C LEU A 444 -16.47 -15.14 -11.84
N GLN A 445 -17.80 -15.20 -11.81
CA GLN A 445 -18.60 -15.73 -12.92
C GLN A 445 -18.36 -14.97 -14.22
N ARG A 446 -18.10 -13.65 -14.13
CA ARG A 446 -17.80 -12.77 -15.28
C ARG A 446 -16.31 -12.72 -15.64
N ASN A 447 -15.48 -13.56 -15.04
CA ASN A 447 -14.03 -13.56 -15.24
C ASN A 447 -13.35 -12.20 -14.93
N TRP A 448 -13.78 -11.56 -13.83
CA TRP A 448 -13.18 -10.35 -13.27
C TRP A 448 -12.48 -10.64 -11.93
N PRO A 449 -11.44 -11.49 -11.92
CA PRO A 449 -10.85 -11.99 -10.68
C PRO A 449 -10.32 -10.89 -9.76
N HIS A 450 -9.78 -9.81 -10.34
CA HIS A 450 -9.28 -8.67 -9.56
C HIS A 450 -10.39 -7.95 -8.77
N LEU A 451 -11.61 -7.87 -9.31
CA LEU A 451 -12.74 -7.25 -8.61
C LEU A 451 -13.27 -8.14 -7.48
N ALA A 452 -13.26 -9.47 -7.66
CA ALA A 452 -13.58 -10.41 -6.58
C ALA A 452 -12.57 -10.29 -5.43
N ILE A 453 -11.28 -10.23 -5.75
CA ILE A 453 -10.22 -10.03 -4.76
C ILE A 453 -10.39 -8.72 -4.01
N GLU A 454 -10.65 -7.60 -4.72
CA GLU A 454 -10.89 -6.30 -4.10
C GLU A 454 -12.12 -6.31 -3.19
N THR A 455 -13.18 -6.99 -3.60
CA THR A 455 -14.38 -7.16 -2.77
C THR A 455 -14.04 -7.89 -1.48
N ALA A 456 -13.36 -9.03 -1.57
CA ALA A 456 -12.96 -9.81 -0.39
C ALA A 456 -12.06 -9.02 0.58
N LEU A 457 -11.16 -8.18 0.05
CA LEU A 457 -10.31 -7.32 0.86
C LEU A 457 -11.08 -6.17 1.51
N HIS A 458 -11.98 -5.52 0.75
CA HIS A 458 -12.77 -4.40 1.22
C HIS A 458 -13.76 -4.81 2.32
N THR A 459 -14.37 -5.99 2.19
CA THR A 459 -15.38 -6.52 3.10
C THR A 459 -14.81 -7.32 4.27
N GLY A 460 -13.47 -7.44 4.36
CA GLY A 460 -12.82 -8.25 5.40
C GLY A 460 -13.01 -9.76 5.25
N ARG A 461 -13.47 -10.26 4.10
CA ARG A 461 -13.65 -11.69 3.80
C ARG A 461 -12.32 -12.39 3.52
N HIS A 462 -11.37 -12.24 4.44
CA HIS A 462 -10.00 -12.75 4.26
C HIS A 462 -9.92 -14.28 4.20
N ASP A 463 -10.94 -14.97 4.70
CA ASP A 463 -10.97 -16.43 4.80
C ASP A 463 -11.71 -17.09 3.63
N VAL A 464 -12.32 -16.34 2.73
CA VAL A 464 -12.98 -16.89 1.52
C VAL A 464 -11.95 -16.98 0.41
N LEU A 465 -11.30 -18.15 0.27
CA LEU A 465 -10.17 -18.33 -0.64
C LEU A 465 -10.61 -18.33 -2.11
N ASP A 466 -11.81 -18.77 -2.43
CA ASP A 466 -12.39 -18.69 -3.78
C ASP A 466 -12.32 -17.26 -4.34
N TRP A 467 -12.60 -16.26 -3.50
CA TRP A 467 -12.58 -14.86 -3.91
C TRP A 467 -11.16 -14.26 -3.86
N ARG A 468 -10.33 -14.73 -2.95
CA ARG A 468 -8.98 -14.17 -2.74
C ARG A 468 -7.90 -14.77 -3.61
N PHE A 469 -8.07 -16.02 -4.00
CA PHE A 469 -7.11 -16.79 -4.79
C PHE A 469 -7.80 -17.52 -5.96
N PRO A 470 -8.58 -16.77 -6.78
CA PRO A 470 -9.21 -17.34 -7.95
C PRO A 470 -8.16 -17.78 -8.99
N LEU A 471 -8.53 -18.76 -9.81
CA LEU A 471 -7.76 -19.10 -11.00
C LEU A 471 -7.96 -18.00 -12.05
N ALA A 472 -6.88 -17.35 -12.44
CA ALA A 472 -6.89 -16.30 -13.44
C ALA A 472 -5.79 -16.57 -14.47
N GLN A 473 -6.11 -16.49 -15.77
CA GLN A 473 -5.15 -16.70 -16.86
C GLN A 473 -4.38 -18.03 -16.73
N GLN A 474 -5.03 -19.08 -16.18
CA GLN A 474 -4.37 -20.35 -15.83
C GLN A 474 -3.67 -20.98 -17.02
N THR A 475 -4.35 -21.09 -18.17
CA THR A 475 -3.81 -21.70 -19.39
C THR A 475 -2.55 -20.98 -19.89
N GLU A 476 -2.53 -19.65 -19.82
CA GLU A 476 -1.38 -18.85 -20.22
C GLU A 476 -0.20 -19.06 -19.28
N PHE A 477 -0.45 -19.10 -17.96
CA PHE A 477 0.60 -19.39 -16.98
C PHE A 477 1.15 -20.80 -17.11
N GLU A 478 0.31 -21.82 -17.32
CA GLU A 478 0.73 -23.21 -17.53
C GLU A 478 1.58 -23.35 -18.78
N LYS A 479 1.15 -22.77 -19.90
CA LYS A 479 1.90 -22.77 -21.16
C LYS A 479 3.29 -22.15 -21.02
N VAL A 480 3.38 -21.02 -20.32
CA VAL A 480 4.66 -20.32 -20.11
C VAL A 480 5.53 -21.04 -19.08
N ALA A 481 4.91 -21.65 -18.06
CA ALA A 481 5.59 -22.48 -17.08
C ALA A 481 6.26 -23.69 -17.72
N GLU A 482 5.57 -24.39 -18.63
CA GLU A 482 6.14 -25.49 -19.42
C GLU A 482 7.33 -25.01 -20.27
N LYS A 483 7.18 -23.88 -20.97
CA LYS A 483 8.23 -23.31 -21.83
C LYS A 483 9.52 -23.00 -21.08
N TYR A 484 9.43 -22.46 -19.84
CA TYR A 484 10.60 -22.08 -19.03
C TYR A 484 10.92 -23.09 -17.92
N GLN A 485 10.26 -24.25 -17.90
CA GLN A 485 10.43 -25.29 -16.87
C GLN A 485 10.26 -24.75 -15.45
N MET A 486 9.22 -23.92 -15.26
CA MET A 486 8.89 -23.27 -13.99
C MET A 486 7.60 -23.83 -13.39
N ASP A 487 7.42 -23.57 -12.11
CA ASP A 487 6.18 -23.85 -11.39
C ASP A 487 5.11 -22.80 -11.76
N SER A 488 4.01 -23.23 -12.38
CA SER A 488 2.89 -22.36 -12.78
C SER A 488 2.24 -21.68 -11.56
N TRP A 489 2.15 -22.38 -10.43
CA TRP A 489 1.63 -21.80 -9.19
C TRP A 489 2.49 -20.66 -8.65
N LEU A 490 3.82 -20.76 -8.85
CA LEU A 490 4.74 -19.67 -8.49
C LEU A 490 4.51 -18.46 -9.38
N LEU A 491 4.35 -18.63 -10.69
CA LEU A 491 4.08 -17.54 -11.63
C LEU A 491 2.74 -16.85 -11.30
N MET A 492 1.70 -17.63 -11.04
CA MET A 492 0.40 -17.11 -10.62
C MET A 492 0.48 -16.39 -9.27
N ALA A 493 1.27 -16.89 -8.31
CA ALA A 493 1.49 -16.26 -7.02
C ALA A 493 2.17 -14.89 -7.14
N VAL A 494 3.14 -14.76 -8.07
CA VAL A 494 3.75 -13.47 -8.41
C VAL A 494 2.70 -12.51 -8.96
N ALA A 495 1.93 -12.89 -9.98
CA ALA A 495 0.89 -12.03 -10.55
C ALA A 495 -0.19 -11.65 -9.50
N ARG A 496 -0.55 -12.60 -8.63
CA ARG A 496 -1.47 -12.36 -7.51
C ARG A 496 -0.92 -11.31 -6.54
N ARG A 497 0.38 -11.33 -6.25
CA ARG A 497 1.03 -10.36 -5.35
C ARG A 497 1.21 -9.01 -6.01
N GLU A 498 1.60 -8.98 -7.27
CA GLU A 498 1.92 -7.76 -8.02
C GLU A 498 0.69 -6.92 -8.37
N SER A 499 -0.37 -7.55 -8.85
CA SER A 499 -1.51 -6.84 -9.43
C SER A 499 -2.89 -7.30 -8.93
N ALA A 500 -2.95 -8.31 -8.07
CA ALA A 500 -4.21 -9.01 -7.78
C ALA A 500 -4.90 -9.52 -9.07
N PHE A 501 -4.13 -9.94 -10.06
CA PHE A 501 -4.59 -10.34 -11.39
C PHE A 501 -5.28 -9.23 -12.21
N ASN A 502 -4.98 -7.96 -11.93
CA ASN A 502 -5.45 -6.86 -12.76
C ASN A 502 -4.51 -6.66 -13.96
N PRO A 503 -4.95 -6.94 -15.20
CA PRO A 503 -4.09 -6.81 -16.38
C PRO A 503 -3.74 -5.34 -16.69
N HIS A 504 -4.54 -4.38 -16.23
CA HIS A 504 -4.34 -2.97 -16.46
C HIS A 504 -3.66 -2.24 -15.29
N ALA A 505 -3.10 -3.00 -14.32
CA ALA A 505 -2.45 -2.43 -13.16
C ALA A 505 -1.25 -1.56 -13.56
N ARG A 506 -1.14 -0.39 -12.90
CA ARG A 506 -0.03 0.55 -13.06
C ARG A 506 0.42 1.02 -11.69
N SER A 507 1.70 0.86 -11.39
CA SER A 507 2.25 1.39 -10.14
C SER A 507 2.65 2.86 -10.27
N HIS A 508 2.80 3.55 -9.14
CA HIS A 508 3.34 4.92 -9.11
C HIS A 508 4.75 5.02 -9.71
N ALA A 509 5.54 3.95 -9.62
CA ALA A 509 6.87 3.86 -10.22
C ALA A 509 6.84 3.54 -11.74
N GLY A 510 5.66 3.30 -12.32
CA GLY A 510 5.47 3.01 -13.74
C GLY A 510 5.59 1.53 -14.12
N ALA A 511 5.49 0.60 -13.17
CA ALA A 511 5.39 -0.83 -13.48
C ALA A 511 4.00 -1.16 -14.06
N LEU A 512 3.93 -2.15 -14.97
CA LEU A 512 2.78 -2.41 -15.84
C LEU A 512 2.31 -3.87 -15.80
N GLY A 513 0.99 -4.04 -15.77
CA GLY A 513 0.28 -5.29 -16.05
C GLY A 513 0.31 -6.31 -14.92
N LEU A 514 -0.06 -7.55 -15.25
CA LEU A 514 -0.25 -8.66 -14.31
C LEU A 514 0.95 -8.91 -13.39
N MET A 515 2.16 -8.93 -13.96
CA MET A 515 3.41 -9.20 -13.25
C MET A 515 4.24 -7.94 -12.97
N GLN A 516 3.64 -6.75 -13.11
CA GLN A 516 4.20 -5.43 -12.78
C GLN A 516 5.63 -5.21 -13.32
N LEU A 517 5.77 -5.31 -14.63
CA LEU A 517 7.06 -5.11 -15.28
C LEU A 517 7.39 -3.62 -15.45
N MET A 518 8.58 -3.24 -15.04
CA MET A 518 9.13 -1.93 -15.41
C MET A 518 9.37 -1.87 -16.92
N PRO A 519 9.08 -0.73 -17.59
CA PRO A 519 9.23 -0.62 -19.04
C PRO A 519 10.62 -0.99 -19.57
N GLY A 520 11.68 -0.73 -18.79
CA GLY A 520 13.05 -1.14 -19.13
C GLY A 520 13.20 -2.67 -19.16
N THR A 521 12.76 -3.33 -18.09
CA THR A 521 12.79 -4.79 -17.98
C THR A 521 11.93 -5.45 -19.06
N ALA A 522 10.74 -4.91 -19.35
CA ALA A 522 9.87 -5.42 -20.41
C ALA A 522 10.56 -5.38 -21.77
N ARG A 523 11.20 -4.26 -22.14
CA ARG A 523 11.95 -4.15 -23.41
C ARG A 523 13.12 -5.12 -23.49
N ASP A 524 13.87 -5.30 -22.40
CA ASP A 524 14.99 -6.24 -22.37
C ASP A 524 14.53 -7.68 -22.53
N MET A 525 13.45 -8.07 -21.84
CA MET A 525 12.89 -9.41 -21.96
C MET A 525 12.25 -9.64 -23.34
N ALA A 526 11.57 -8.65 -23.90
CA ALA A 526 10.99 -8.72 -25.23
C ALA A 526 12.06 -8.98 -26.30
N ARG A 527 13.18 -8.23 -26.24
CA ARG A 527 14.33 -8.45 -27.14
C ARG A 527 14.89 -9.87 -27.02
N LYS A 528 15.05 -10.37 -25.80
CA LYS A 528 15.52 -11.74 -25.54
C LYS A 528 14.52 -12.82 -25.99
N SER A 529 13.21 -12.51 -26.01
CA SER A 529 12.13 -13.41 -26.45
C SER A 529 11.80 -13.30 -27.95
N GLY A 530 12.42 -12.37 -28.68
CA GLY A 530 12.04 -12.09 -30.06
C GLY A 530 10.66 -11.44 -30.23
N ILE A 531 10.12 -10.84 -29.16
CA ILE A 531 8.82 -10.17 -29.16
C ILE A 531 9.01 -8.70 -29.54
N ASN A 532 8.31 -8.26 -30.59
CA ASN A 532 8.32 -6.87 -31.00
C ASN A 532 7.25 -6.07 -30.24
N LEU A 533 7.66 -5.30 -29.24
CA LEU A 533 6.76 -4.38 -28.54
C LEU A 533 6.55 -3.13 -29.39
N LYS A 534 5.35 -2.96 -29.95
CA LYS A 534 4.99 -1.79 -30.75
C LYS A 534 5.08 -0.48 -29.93
N ASN A 535 4.71 -0.54 -28.67
CA ASN A 535 4.77 0.56 -27.71
C ASN A 535 4.77 0.01 -26.28
N THR A 536 4.88 0.88 -25.29
CA THR A 536 4.87 0.49 -23.86
C THR A 536 3.51 -0.09 -23.43
N GLU A 537 2.41 0.34 -24.03
CA GLU A 537 1.05 -0.13 -23.70
C GLU A 537 0.84 -1.62 -24.07
N ALA A 538 1.58 -2.14 -25.08
CA ALA A 538 1.53 -3.54 -25.43
C ALA A 538 1.93 -4.48 -24.28
N VAL A 539 2.63 -3.97 -23.26
CA VAL A 539 2.97 -4.72 -22.04
C VAL A 539 1.73 -5.01 -21.18
N LEU A 540 0.62 -4.30 -21.37
CA LEU A 540 -0.65 -4.56 -20.66
C LEU A 540 -1.42 -5.76 -21.24
N ASP A 541 -1.06 -6.24 -22.42
CA ASP A 541 -1.61 -7.50 -22.94
C ASP A 541 -1.24 -8.65 -21.99
N PRO A 542 -2.23 -9.41 -21.49
CA PRO A 542 -1.98 -10.47 -20.52
C PRO A 542 -0.96 -11.50 -20.96
N ALA A 543 -1.04 -11.98 -22.23
CA ALA A 543 -0.16 -13.01 -22.74
C ALA A 543 1.28 -12.49 -22.88
N ILE A 544 1.44 -11.25 -23.37
CA ILE A 544 2.75 -10.58 -23.45
C ILE A 544 3.32 -10.35 -22.06
N ASN A 545 2.52 -9.87 -21.12
CA ASN A 545 2.97 -9.58 -19.75
C ASN A 545 3.43 -10.85 -19.03
N ILE A 546 2.63 -11.91 -19.11
CA ILE A 546 2.95 -13.22 -18.51
C ILE A 546 4.23 -13.77 -19.11
N GLU A 547 4.37 -13.75 -20.42
CA GLU A 547 5.58 -14.23 -21.12
C GLU A 547 6.84 -13.49 -20.66
N LEU A 548 6.80 -12.15 -20.67
CA LEU A 548 7.97 -11.34 -20.32
C LEU A 548 8.30 -11.40 -18.82
N GLY A 549 7.28 -11.41 -17.96
CA GLY A 549 7.44 -11.50 -16.50
C GLY A 549 8.00 -12.85 -16.08
N SER A 550 7.49 -13.92 -16.67
CA SER A 550 7.96 -15.28 -16.41
C SER A 550 9.40 -15.48 -16.90
N ARG A 551 9.75 -14.96 -18.08
CA ARG A 551 11.13 -14.98 -18.56
C ARG A 551 12.09 -14.24 -17.63
N TYR A 552 11.67 -13.07 -17.12
CA TYR A 552 12.48 -12.33 -16.18
C TYR A 552 12.68 -13.13 -14.89
N LEU A 553 11.62 -13.70 -14.32
CA LEU A 553 11.73 -14.56 -13.14
C LEU A 553 12.60 -15.79 -13.39
N ALA A 554 12.45 -16.45 -14.56
CA ALA A 554 13.29 -17.58 -14.95
C ALA A 554 14.78 -17.21 -15.00
N SER A 555 15.12 -16.03 -15.54
CA SER A 555 16.50 -15.54 -15.56
C SER A 555 17.06 -15.27 -14.16
N LEU A 556 16.21 -14.88 -13.20
CA LEU A 556 16.60 -14.75 -11.80
C LEU A 556 16.73 -16.10 -11.10
N MET A 557 15.87 -17.05 -11.40
CA MET A 557 15.99 -18.44 -10.92
C MET A 557 17.33 -19.04 -11.36
N GLU A 558 17.67 -18.93 -12.64
CA GLU A 558 18.97 -19.37 -13.18
C GLU A 558 20.13 -18.69 -12.47
N ARG A 559 20.07 -17.34 -12.30
CA ARG A 559 21.10 -16.56 -11.60
C ARG A 559 21.36 -17.07 -10.18
N TYR A 560 20.31 -17.45 -9.45
CA TYR A 560 20.39 -17.86 -8.05
C TYR A 560 20.30 -19.37 -7.83
N GLY A 561 20.57 -20.19 -8.87
CA GLY A 561 20.63 -21.66 -8.78
C GLY A 561 19.32 -22.28 -8.31
N ASP A 562 18.21 -21.80 -8.87
CA ASP A 562 16.82 -22.20 -8.58
C ASP A 562 16.38 -21.95 -7.13
N ASN A 563 17.04 -21.03 -6.41
CA ASN A 563 16.60 -20.58 -5.09
C ASN A 563 15.50 -19.53 -5.23
N ARG A 564 14.25 -19.93 -4.92
CA ARG A 564 13.08 -19.06 -5.06
C ARG A 564 13.11 -17.85 -4.11
N ILE A 565 13.67 -17.99 -2.91
CA ILE A 565 13.79 -16.88 -1.94
C ILE A 565 14.63 -15.76 -2.55
N LEU A 566 15.80 -16.09 -3.09
CA LEU A 566 16.70 -15.11 -3.69
C LEU A 566 16.15 -14.53 -5.00
N ALA A 567 15.56 -15.37 -5.85
CA ALA A 567 14.96 -14.94 -7.12
C ALA A 567 13.78 -13.97 -6.88
N LEU A 568 12.89 -14.26 -5.92
CA LEU A 568 11.77 -13.40 -5.56
C LEU A 568 12.24 -12.09 -4.92
N ALA A 569 13.24 -12.16 -4.03
CA ALA A 569 13.84 -10.95 -3.47
C ALA A 569 14.45 -10.06 -4.55
N ALA A 570 15.11 -10.67 -5.56
CA ALA A 570 15.69 -9.96 -6.68
C ALA A 570 14.63 -9.41 -7.66
N TYR A 571 13.52 -10.12 -7.84
CA TYR A 571 12.40 -9.64 -8.64
C TYR A 571 11.84 -8.32 -8.12
N ASN A 572 11.63 -8.24 -6.79
CA ASN A 572 11.08 -7.05 -6.14
C ASN A 572 12.12 -5.95 -5.90
N ALA A 573 13.30 -6.28 -5.35
CA ALA A 573 14.29 -5.28 -4.94
C ALA A 573 15.40 -5.03 -5.98
N GLY A 574 15.53 -5.90 -6.97
CA GLY A 574 16.62 -5.91 -7.93
C GLY A 574 17.83 -6.76 -7.48
N PRO A 575 18.49 -7.47 -8.43
CA PRO A 575 19.54 -8.44 -8.12
C PRO A 575 20.75 -7.83 -7.40
N HIS A 576 21.18 -6.63 -7.76
CA HIS A 576 22.34 -5.97 -7.10
C HIS A 576 22.15 -5.73 -5.60
N ARG A 577 20.90 -5.59 -5.14
CA ARG A 577 20.63 -5.45 -3.70
C ARG A 577 20.72 -6.80 -3.00
N VAL A 578 20.18 -7.83 -3.61
CA VAL A 578 20.22 -9.20 -3.09
C VAL A 578 21.67 -9.68 -2.98
N ASP A 579 22.50 -9.44 -4.00
CA ASP A 579 23.90 -9.78 -3.97
C ASP A 579 24.66 -9.14 -2.79
N ARG A 580 24.25 -7.93 -2.37
CA ARG A 580 24.84 -7.25 -1.19
C ARG A 580 24.29 -7.74 0.15
N TRP A 581 23.11 -8.41 0.15
CA TRP A 581 22.53 -8.98 1.37
C TRP A 581 23.06 -10.37 1.70
N LEU A 582 23.68 -11.01 0.72
CA LEU A 582 24.39 -12.26 0.93
C LEU A 582 25.75 -11.93 1.54
N ASP A 583 26.02 -12.46 2.71
CA ASP A 583 27.29 -12.31 3.42
C ASP A 583 28.01 -13.66 3.56
N GLU A 584 29.22 -13.65 4.13
CA GLU A 584 30.03 -14.86 4.32
C GLU A 584 29.62 -15.66 5.58
N SER A 585 28.58 -15.26 6.30
CA SER A 585 28.25 -15.77 7.63
C SER A 585 27.50 -17.10 7.68
N HIS A 586 27.28 -17.76 6.54
CA HIS A 586 26.56 -19.04 6.46
C HIS A 586 25.15 -18.98 7.10
N THR A 587 24.41 -17.95 6.80
CA THR A 587 23.10 -17.66 7.37
C THR A 587 22.06 -18.74 6.96
N PRO A 588 21.33 -19.36 7.91
CA PRO A 588 20.20 -20.23 7.58
C PRO A 588 19.11 -19.50 6.78
N PHE A 589 18.37 -20.24 5.96
CA PHE A 589 17.38 -19.65 5.06
C PHE A 589 16.29 -18.84 5.79
N ASP A 590 15.82 -19.33 6.93
CA ASP A 590 14.79 -18.66 7.72
C ASP A 590 15.30 -17.36 8.36
N VAL A 591 16.54 -17.38 8.87
CA VAL A 591 17.24 -16.19 9.36
C VAL A 591 17.46 -15.18 8.24
N PHE A 592 17.86 -15.64 7.04
CA PHE A 592 18.01 -14.76 5.88
C PHE A 592 16.70 -14.06 5.51
N VAL A 593 15.59 -14.83 5.39
CA VAL A 593 14.26 -14.26 5.09
C VAL A 593 13.85 -13.20 6.09
N GLU A 594 14.07 -13.47 7.40
CA GLU A 594 13.76 -12.52 8.46
C GLU A 594 14.65 -11.28 8.42
N SER A 595 15.91 -11.44 7.99
CA SER A 595 16.92 -10.40 7.96
C SER A 595 16.90 -9.53 6.69
N ILE A 596 16.07 -9.84 5.69
CA ILE A 596 15.92 -8.98 4.49
C ILE A 596 15.66 -7.54 4.95
N PRO A 597 16.53 -6.57 4.60
CA PRO A 597 16.48 -5.22 5.17
C PRO A 597 15.22 -4.44 4.78
N PHE A 598 14.75 -4.63 3.54
CA PHE A 598 13.58 -3.92 3.03
C PHE A 598 12.30 -4.62 3.45
N TYR A 599 11.47 -3.92 4.24
CA TYR A 599 10.19 -4.44 4.72
C TYR A 599 9.32 -4.95 3.56
N GLU A 600 9.19 -4.17 2.49
CA GLU A 600 8.40 -4.54 1.31
C GLU A 600 8.90 -5.85 0.68
N THR A 601 10.21 -5.99 0.49
CA THR A 601 10.79 -7.18 -0.13
C THR A 601 10.68 -8.41 0.76
N ARG A 602 10.84 -8.24 2.08
CA ARG A 602 10.65 -9.32 3.05
C ARG A 602 9.21 -9.85 3.02
N GLU A 603 8.23 -8.96 3.07
CA GLU A 603 6.82 -9.32 2.96
C GLU A 603 6.47 -9.90 1.58
N TYR A 604 7.12 -9.41 0.53
CA TYR A 604 6.93 -9.92 -0.83
C TYR A 604 7.33 -11.38 -0.96
N VAL A 605 8.54 -11.73 -0.54
CA VAL A 605 9.05 -13.11 -0.58
C VAL A 605 8.14 -14.05 0.20
N GLN A 606 7.80 -13.68 1.44
CA GLN A 606 6.92 -14.47 2.30
C GLN A 606 5.52 -14.64 1.67
N ALA A 607 4.95 -13.56 1.15
CA ALA A 607 3.61 -13.59 0.56
C ALA A 607 3.55 -14.45 -0.71
N VAL A 608 4.52 -14.30 -1.63
CA VAL A 608 4.52 -15.07 -2.89
C VAL A 608 4.65 -16.56 -2.62
N LEU A 609 5.57 -16.97 -1.73
CA LEU A 609 5.74 -18.37 -1.37
C LEU A 609 4.49 -18.96 -0.68
N ALA A 610 3.87 -18.20 0.21
CA ALA A 610 2.61 -18.60 0.83
C ALA A 610 1.46 -18.66 -0.19
N TYR A 611 1.36 -17.70 -1.11
CA TYR A 611 0.33 -17.70 -2.16
C TYR A 611 0.47 -18.88 -3.11
N ARG A 612 1.70 -19.29 -3.44
CA ARG A 612 1.96 -20.49 -4.21
C ARG A 612 1.34 -21.73 -3.55
N VAL A 613 1.54 -21.90 -2.25
CA VAL A 613 0.96 -23.02 -1.48
C VAL A 613 -0.57 -22.92 -1.45
N ILE A 614 -1.11 -21.72 -1.21
CA ILE A 614 -2.56 -21.51 -1.17
C ILE A 614 -3.20 -21.81 -2.52
N LEU A 615 -2.67 -21.24 -3.62
CA LEU A 615 -3.19 -21.43 -4.98
C LEU A 615 -3.18 -22.90 -5.37
N SER A 616 -2.06 -23.59 -5.17
CA SER A 616 -1.94 -25.01 -5.47
C SER A 616 -2.90 -25.86 -4.63
N ARG A 617 -2.90 -25.67 -3.31
CA ARG A 617 -3.66 -26.52 -2.40
C ARG A 617 -5.17 -26.30 -2.44
N HIS A 618 -5.59 -25.06 -2.71
CA HIS A 618 -7.00 -24.69 -2.79
C HIS A 618 -7.64 -25.13 -4.12
N ASN A 619 -6.86 -25.12 -5.21
CA ASN A 619 -7.37 -25.31 -6.55
C ASN A 619 -6.98 -26.64 -7.20
N SER A 620 -6.26 -27.52 -6.51
CA SER A 620 -5.90 -28.83 -7.06
C SER A 620 -5.85 -29.92 -5.99
N ASP A 621 -6.13 -31.16 -6.41
CA ASP A 621 -6.00 -32.37 -5.59
C ASP A 621 -4.57 -32.97 -5.65
N GLN A 622 -3.61 -32.25 -6.21
CA GLN A 622 -2.23 -32.71 -6.32
C GLN A 622 -1.57 -32.90 -4.94
N PRO A 623 -0.51 -33.73 -4.85
CA PRO A 623 0.24 -33.93 -3.61
C PRO A 623 0.67 -32.61 -2.99
N LEU A 624 0.78 -32.60 -1.65
CA LEU A 624 1.24 -31.45 -0.89
C LEU A 624 2.56 -30.90 -1.45
N LEU A 625 2.51 -29.66 -1.92
CA LEU A 625 3.72 -28.92 -2.23
C LEU A 625 4.27 -28.33 -0.93
N ALA A 626 5.49 -28.74 -0.54
CA ALA A 626 6.20 -28.08 0.53
C ALA A 626 6.37 -26.58 0.21
N LEU A 627 6.36 -25.73 1.23
CA LEU A 627 6.60 -24.30 1.07
C LEU A 627 7.96 -24.04 0.40
N LEU A 628 8.99 -24.72 0.91
CA LEU A 628 10.37 -24.67 0.42
C LEU A 628 10.88 -26.05 0.04
N GLY A 629 11.87 -26.10 -0.85
CA GLY A 629 12.56 -27.30 -1.26
C GLY A 629 14.01 -27.32 -0.74
N GLU A 630 14.74 -28.38 -1.08
CA GLU A 630 16.15 -28.52 -0.70
C GLU A 630 17.04 -27.38 -1.24
N ARG A 631 16.70 -26.80 -2.39
CA ARG A 631 17.45 -25.68 -2.99
C ARG A 631 17.46 -24.43 -2.12
N GLU A 632 16.40 -24.22 -1.34
CA GLU A 632 16.30 -23.13 -0.39
C GLU A 632 16.83 -23.49 0.99
N THR A 633 16.62 -24.74 1.45
CA THR A 633 16.85 -25.11 2.86
C THR A 633 18.21 -25.75 3.14
N ALA A 634 18.81 -26.44 2.17
CA ALA A 634 20.03 -27.23 2.40
C ALA A 634 21.33 -26.45 2.28
N ARG A 635 21.30 -25.23 1.75
CA ARG A 635 22.51 -24.43 1.54
C ARG A 635 22.49 -23.16 2.39
N PRO A 636 23.65 -22.77 2.97
CA PRO A 636 23.77 -21.48 3.62
C PRO A 636 23.68 -20.34 2.59
N TYR A 637 23.16 -19.21 3.03
CA TYR A 637 23.04 -18.00 2.20
C TYR A 637 24.35 -17.21 2.29
N THR A 638 25.21 -17.45 1.32
CA THR A 638 26.53 -16.82 1.18
C THR A 638 26.66 -16.13 -0.18
N PRO A 639 27.63 -15.22 -0.39
CA PRO A 639 27.90 -14.67 -1.71
C PRO A 639 28.10 -15.81 -2.72
N MET A 640 27.28 -15.82 -3.76
CA MET A 640 27.50 -16.73 -4.87
C MET A 640 28.78 -16.29 -5.59
N GLN A 641 29.80 -17.13 -5.61
CA GLN A 641 30.84 -17.00 -6.61
C GLN A 641 30.11 -17.18 -7.96
N LEU A 642 29.90 -16.07 -8.66
CA LEU A 642 29.47 -16.10 -10.05
C LEU A 642 30.45 -17.04 -10.74
N ALA A 643 29.98 -18.21 -11.18
CA ALA A 643 30.77 -19.11 -11.98
C ALA A 643 31.33 -18.26 -13.12
N ALA A 644 32.64 -18.01 -13.05
CA ALA A 644 33.33 -17.41 -14.16
C ALA A 644 32.99 -18.30 -15.35
N THR A 645 32.20 -17.78 -16.28
CA THR A 645 32.06 -18.37 -17.60
C THR A 645 33.48 -18.42 -18.12
N GLN A 646 34.07 -19.59 -17.98
CA GLN A 646 35.27 -19.93 -18.70
C GLN A 646 34.87 -19.93 -20.17
N ASN A 647 35.01 -18.79 -20.82
CA ASN A 647 35.25 -18.71 -22.23
C ASN A 647 36.68 -19.20 -22.47
N SER A 648 36.87 -20.49 -22.44
CA SER A 648 37.91 -21.16 -23.16
C SER A 648 37.37 -21.41 -24.58
N ALA A 649 37.59 -20.43 -25.43
CA ALA A 649 37.64 -20.70 -26.87
C ALA A 649 39.09 -21.10 -27.21
N PRO A 650 39.32 -22.16 -28.02
CA PRO A 650 40.62 -22.43 -28.58
C PRO A 650 41.01 -21.40 -29.63
#